data_7bdd346ed273bb0bdf34302a2105c469
#
_entry.id   7bdd346ed273bb0bdf34302a2105c469
#
_cell.length_a   1.000
_cell.length_b   1.000
_cell.length_c   1.000
_cell.angle_alpha   90.00
_cell.angle_beta   90.00
_cell.angle_gamma   90.00
#
_symmetry.space_group_name_H-M   'P 1'
#
loop_
_entity.id
_entity.type
_entity.pdbx_description
1 polymer ?
#
loop_
_entity_poly.entity_id
_entity_poly.type
_entity_poly.pdbx_seq_one_letter_code
_entity_poly.pdbx_strand_id
1 'polypeptide(L)'
;MSKIFKNMIPYWKSILVILVLLFVQAWCDLSLPSYTSDIIDVGIQNSGVEHVTPKRITEEEFQTAKFIMTDDEADLWESLYTKKDGYYERNKASEKELDTADETLTVALLMNYQMGAMEETAFKQFVAQQTGQDASVFENMTIEQIGEMMHVELKSFRQEKEDDDGNKVKVTCVDVRPIFAAMLESGQMDKDTVLSMRDNMEKTLDTMGSSLVKSMGIAYAVSADKAAGLDVDQIQKTYLLTAGLKMVGMALLMGVVTVLVGLFASRVGAGIGRDLREKVFKRVVGFSNAEMDQFSTASLITRSTNDIQQIQMVSVMVLRMVAYAPILGIGGVLKVMKTGAGMEWIIVLAIIVILGYVMLLVSLAMPKFKLMQKLVDNINLVSREILTGLSVIRAFGREDKEEERFDGANKELTKTTLFTNRVMTFMMPGMMMIMNVLTVGIVWVGAHKIDAGTMQVGAMTAFITYAMMIVMSFLMLTMMSIMLPRAAVAAGRIDEVIQTESSIQDVKNPEQLEVHNGVVRFDHVNFRYPGAEEDVLHDIDFVAEPGKTTAIIGSTGCGKSTLVNLIPRLYDVTGGKIMLDGKDIRNITMKDLRDEIGFVPQKGVLFSGTIASNLRFGKDDATDAEIEKAAAIAQATEFIEAKDDKYETAIAQGGTNVSGGQKQRLAIARAIAKDPKIFIFDDSFSALDLKTDAALRKALAENVKDSTVIIVAQRISTILHAEQILVLDDGKVVGKGTHEELLRSCEVYQEIAKSQLSEKELGLKESEVADHE
;
A
#
# COMPACT_ATOMS: atom_id res chain seq x y z
N MET A 1 -1.10 -13.22 -1.49
CA MET A 1 -0.10 -12.62 -0.57
C MET A 1 1.34 -12.88 -1.03
N SER A 2 1.77 -14.13 -1.20
CA SER A 2 3.14 -14.45 -1.67
C SER A 2 3.54 -13.73 -2.97
N LYS A 3 2.61 -13.54 -3.91
CA LYS A 3 2.84 -12.83 -5.18
C LYS A 3 3.17 -11.33 -5.00
N ILE A 4 2.59 -10.67 -4.00
CA ILE A 4 2.92 -9.27 -3.67
C ILE A 4 4.35 -9.20 -3.12
N PHE A 5 4.68 -10.08 -2.16
CA PHE A 5 6.02 -10.11 -1.57
C PHE A 5 7.10 -10.48 -2.59
N LYS A 6 6.82 -11.38 -3.56
CA LYS A 6 7.74 -11.72 -4.64
C LYS A 6 8.16 -10.49 -5.46
N ASN A 7 7.24 -9.56 -5.70
CA ASN A 7 7.53 -8.32 -6.41
C ASN A 7 8.30 -7.28 -5.57
N MET A 8 8.38 -7.46 -4.25
CA MET A 8 9.17 -6.62 -3.35
C MET A 8 10.64 -7.07 -3.24
N ILE A 9 10.94 -8.33 -3.55
CA ILE A 9 12.30 -8.91 -3.42
C ILE A 9 13.39 -8.09 -4.13
N PRO A 10 13.20 -7.57 -5.36
CA PRO A 10 14.23 -6.77 -6.02
C PRO A 10 14.62 -5.52 -5.25
N TYR A 11 13.75 -5.02 -4.37
CA TYR A 11 13.90 -3.79 -3.58
C TYR A 11 14.39 -4.05 -2.15
N TRP A 12 14.93 -5.25 -1.84
CA TRP A 12 15.30 -5.68 -0.49
C TRP A 12 16.22 -4.69 0.25
N LYS A 13 17.17 -4.03 -0.46
CA LYS A 13 18.05 -3.02 0.14
C LYS A 13 17.27 -1.83 0.67
N SER A 14 16.33 -1.30 -0.11
CA SER A 14 15.46 -0.19 0.33
C SER A 14 14.52 -0.62 1.44
N ILE A 15 14.04 -1.85 1.42
CA ILE A 15 13.16 -2.41 2.46
C ILE A 15 13.94 -2.53 3.78
N LEU A 16 15.19 -2.98 3.73
CA LEU A 16 16.04 -3.05 4.92
C LEU A 16 16.28 -1.66 5.53
N VAL A 17 16.55 -0.64 4.70
CA VAL A 17 16.66 0.75 5.17
C VAL A 17 15.36 1.21 5.82
N ILE A 18 14.21 0.92 5.20
CA ILE A 18 12.89 1.26 5.77
C ILE A 18 12.72 0.61 7.15
N LEU A 19 13.04 -0.69 7.29
CA LEU A 19 12.92 -1.40 8.56
C LEU A 19 13.79 -0.77 9.66
N VAL A 20 15.05 -0.44 9.35
CA VAL A 20 15.94 0.25 10.29
C VAL A 20 15.35 1.61 10.71
N LEU A 21 14.88 2.40 9.74
CA LEU A 21 14.25 3.68 10.01
C LEU A 21 12.99 3.55 10.87
N LEU A 22 12.17 2.50 10.63
CA LEU A 22 10.97 2.23 11.43
C LEU A 22 11.32 1.86 12.88
N PHE A 23 12.42 1.13 13.11
CA PHE A 23 12.92 0.88 14.46
C PHE A 23 13.35 2.18 15.15
N VAL A 24 14.08 3.06 14.45
CA VAL A 24 14.45 4.38 14.99
C VAL A 24 13.20 5.22 15.28
N GLN A 25 12.23 5.23 14.37
CA GLN A 25 10.96 5.93 14.56
C GLN A 25 10.24 5.43 15.81
N ALA A 26 10.06 4.10 15.94
CA ALA A 26 9.39 3.50 17.09
C ALA A 26 10.14 3.74 18.40
N TRP A 27 11.47 3.74 18.36
CA TRP A 27 12.29 4.09 19.53
C TRP A 27 12.06 5.53 19.98
N CYS A 28 12.02 6.48 19.03
CA CYS A 28 11.68 7.87 19.34
C CYS A 28 10.27 7.97 19.94
N ASP A 29 9.26 7.37 19.29
CA ASP A 29 7.89 7.41 19.75
C ASP A 29 7.72 6.83 21.17
N LEU A 30 8.36 5.68 21.43
CA LEU A 30 8.29 5.00 22.73
C LEU A 30 9.14 5.68 23.83
N SER A 31 10.02 6.60 23.46
CA SER A 31 10.82 7.37 24.43
C SER A 31 10.10 8.64 24.91
N LEU A 32 9.25 9.23 24.09
CA LEU A 32 8.56 10.48 24.44
C LEU A 32 7.70 10.37 25.72
N PRO A 33 6.89 9.31 25.94
CA PRO A 33 6.13 9.16 27.17
C PRO A 33 7.01 9.03 28.42
N SER A 34 8.19 8.39 28.30
CA SER A 34 9.14 8.33 29.41
C SER A 34 9.62 9.73 29.79
N TYR A 35 10.04 10.54 28.82
CA TYR A 35 10.44 11.94 29.10
C TYR A 35 9.30 12.78 29.68
N THR A 36 8.05 12.53 29.28
CA THR A 36 6.88 13.19 29.88
C THR A 36 6.72 12.81 31.35
N SER A 37 6.90 11.52 31.67
CA SER A 37 6.92 11.03 33.06
C SER A 37 8.02 11.74 33.85
N ASP A 38 9.24 11.76 33.33
CA ASP A 38 10.39 12.38 33.99
C ASP A 38 10.19 13.89 34.24
N ILE A 39 9.57 14.60 33.31
CA ILE A 39 9.24 16.01 33.48
C ILE A 39 8.23 16.22 34.64
N ILE A 40 7.24 15.33 34.74
CA ILE A 40 6.22 15.42 35.81
C ILE A 40 6.85 15.02 37.16
N ASP A 41 7.43 13.83 37.21
CA ASP A 41 7.90 13.24 38.48
C ASP A 41 9.16 13.93 38.99
N VAL A 42 10.19 14.07 38.16
CA VAL A 42 11.45 14.68 38.55
C VAL A 42 11.38 16.21 38.42
N GLY A 43 10.91 16.71 37.24
CA GLY A 43 10.96 18.13 36.96
C GLY A 43 9.99 18.96 37.81
N ILE A 44 8.74 18.49 37.98
CA ILE A 44 7.69 19.25 38.69
C ILE A 44 7.61 18.82 40.15
N GLN A 45 7.44 17.52 40.44
CA GLN A 45 7.23 17.03 41.81
C GLN A 45 8.51 17.13 42.65
N ASN A 46 9.67 16.74 42.07
CA ASN A 46 10.93 16.66 42.78
C ASN A 46 11.87 17.86 42.50
N SER A 47 11.34 18.97 42.00
CA SER A 47 12.10 20.21 41.75
C SER A 47 13.39 20.05 40.92
N GLY A 48 13.42 19.09 40.01
CA GLY A 48 14.55 18.77 39.12
C GLY A 48 15.67 17.97 39.79
N VAL A 49 15.40 17.34 40.94
CA VAL A 49 16.35 16.47 41.67
C VAL A 49 15.95 15.02 41.40
N GLU A 50 16.88 14.19 40.94
CA GLU A 50 16.65 12.81 40.50
C GLU A 50 16.89 11.75 41.59
N HIS A 51 17.84 12.09 42.54
CA HIS A 51 18.35 11.15 43.52
C HIS A 51 18.14 11.66 44.95
N VAL A 52 18.07 10.77 45.90
CA VAL A 52 17.89 11.08 47.33
C VAL A 52 19.18 11.68 47.95
N THR A 53 20.32 11.53 47.26
CA THR A 53 21.60 12.09 47.66
C THR A 53 21.74 13.53 47.16
N PRO A 54 21.83 14.58 48.05
CA PRO A 54 21.96 15.98 47.67
C PRO A 54 23.20 16.22 46.80
N LYS A 55 23.15 17.22 45.91
CA LYS A 55 24.34 17.67 45.16
C LYS A 55 25.34 18.38 46.04
N ARG A 56 24.82 19.09 47.04
CA ARG A 56 25.64 19.81 48.03
C ARG A 56 24.97 19.71 49.38
N ILE A 57 25.75 19.53 50.44
CA ILE A 57 25.24 19.39 51.79
C ILE A 57 26.19 20.15 52.76
N THR A 58 25.62 20.77 53.80
CA THR A 58 26.40 21.44 54.83
C THR A 58 27.21 20.44 55.64
N GLU A 59 28.32 20.84 56.26
CA GLU A 59 29.15 19.96 57.10
C GLU A 59 28.37 19.42 58.27
N GLU A 60 27.52 20.25 58.90
CA GLU A 60 26.66 19.86 60.02
C GLU A 60 25.71 18.78 59.62
N GLU A 61 24.97 18.99 58.54
CA GLU A 61 23.96 18.05 58.05
C GLU A 61 24.59 16.74 57.53
N PHE A 62 25.81 16.82 56.92
CA PHE A 62 26.54 15.62 56.47
C PHE A 62 26.91 14.70 57.63
N GLN A 63 27.33 15.22 58.75
CA GLN A 63 27.71 14.46 59.93
C GLN A 63 26.45 13.96 60.66
N THR A 64 25.40 14.76 60.71
CA THR A 64 24.16 14.38 61.37
C THR A 64 23.46 13.22 60.63
N ALA A 65 23.49 13.21 59.31
CA ALA A 65 22.91 12.12 58.49
C ALA A 65 23.62 10.77 58.79
N LYS A 66 24.92 10.76 59.04
CA LYS A 66 25.69 9.54 59.35
C LYS A 66 25.27 8.87 60.67
N PHE A 67 24.66 9.61 61.53
CA PHE A 67 24.29 9.19 62.84
C PHE A 67 23.23 8.02 62.84
N ILE A 68 22.40 8.00 61.80
CA ILE A 68 21.29 7.03 61.61
C ILE A 68 21.71 5.92 60.64
N MET A 69 22.91 5.98 60.09
CA MET A 69 23.40 5.02 59.08
C MET A 69 24.10 3.84 59.75
N THR A 70 24.02 2.69 59.15
CA THR A 70 24.91 1.56 59.45
C THR A 70 26.35 1.90 59.02
N ASP A 71 27.32 1.12 59.43
CA ASP A 71 28.71 1.39 59.03
C ASP A 71 28.92 1.27 57.53
N ASP A 72 28.29 0.30 56.86
CA ASP A 72 28.35 0.14 55.40
C ASP A 72 27.65 1.29 54.65
N GLU A 73 26.53 1.80 55.19
CA GLU A 73 25.84 2.98 54.63
C GLU A 73 26.67 4.28 54.80
N ALA A 74 27.32 4.41 55.94
CA ALA A 74 28.21 5.57 56.24
C ALA A 74 29.43 5.56 55.31
N ASP A 75 30.03 4.39 55.07
CA ASP A 75 31.15 4.25 54.13
C ASP A 75 30.70 4.59 52.69
N LEU A 76 29.50 4.11 52.26
CA LEU A 76 28.93 4.50 50.97
C LEU A 76 28.69 6.02 50.90
N TRP A 77 28.05 6.57 51.95
CA TRP A 77 27.81 8.04 52.04
C TRP A 77 29.09 8.86 51.91
N GLU A 78 30.15 8.49 52.63
CA GLU A 78 31.46 9.14 52.59
C GLU A 78 32.08 9.02 51.18
N SER A 79 32.00 7.91 50.54
CA SER A 79 32.56 7.67 49.21
C SER A 79 31.95 8.56 48.13
N LEU A 80 30.66 8.95 48.29
CA LEU A 80 29.93 9.76 47.36
C LEU A 80 30.27 11.24 47.43
N TYR A 81 30.94 11.73 48.45
CA TYR A 81 31.17 13.17 48.68
C TYR A 81 32.65 13.52 48.88
N THR A 82 32.97 14.74 48.49
CA THR A 82 34.27 15.35 48.75
C THR A 82 34.07 16.65 49.55
N LYS A 83 34.83 16.83 50.64
CA LYS A 83 34.79 18.02 51.47
C LYS A 83 35.38 19.21 50.73
N LYS A 84 34.66 20.33 50.74
CA LYS A 84 35.09 21.66 50.30
C LYS A 84 34.92 22.65 51.44
N ASP A 85 35.29 23.89 51.19
CA ASP A 85 35.22 24.95 52.22
C ASP A 85 33.77 25.15 52.72
N GLY A 86 33.47 24.58 53.89
CA GLY A 86 32.20 24.74 54.59
C GLY A 86 31.04 23.84 54.12
N TYR A 87 31.25 22.92 53.15
CA TYR A 87 30.24 21.99 52.66
C TYR A 87 30.85 20.72 52.02
N TYR A 88 30.05 19.71 51.81
CA TYR A 88 30.39 18.53 51.05
C TYR A 88 29.68 18.59 49.66
N GLU A 89 30.43 18.29 48.61
CA GLU A 89 29.92 18.26 47.24
C GLU A 89 29.94 16.83 46.73
N ARG A 90 28.82 16.40 46.11
CA ARG A 90 28.69 15.05 45.55
C ARG A 90 29.63 14.86 44.37
N ASN A 91 30.38 13.77 44.40
CA ASN A 91 31.31 13.38 43.34
C ASN A 91 30.53 13.04 42.06
N LYS A 92 31.20 13.08 40.90
CA LYS A 92 30.64 12.53 39.67
C LYS A 92 30.60 11.02 39.79
N ALA A 93 29.39 10.46 40.03
CA ALA A 93 29.12 9.05 40.06
C ALA A 93 28.30 8.62 38.84
N SER A 94 28.36 7.35 38.48
CA SER A 94 27.51 6.80 37.41
C SER A 94 26.06 6.70 37.88
N GLU A 95 25.10 6.71 36.95
CA GLU A 95 23.67 6.55 37.22
C GLU A 95 23.39 5.30 38.09
N LYS A 96 24.09 4.19 37.78
CA LYS A 96 23.96 2.94 38.52
C LYS A 96 24.45 3.04 39.98
N GLU A 97 25.51 3.79 40.23
CA GLU A 97 26.00 4.00 41.59
C GLU A 97 25.05 4.89 42.40
N LEU A 98 24.45 5.90 41.75
CA LEU A 98 23.44 6.73 42.38
C LEU A 98 22.11 5.98 42.64
N ASP A 99 21.67 5.12 41.72
CA ASP A 99 20.51 4.26 41.92
C ASP A 99 20.77 3.30 43.13
N THR A 100 21.94 2.71 43.21
CA THR A 100 22.32 1.89 44.38
C THR A 100 22.31 2.70 45.68
N ALA A 101 22.80 3.93 45.63
CA ALA A 101 22.76 4.81 46.80
C ALA A 101 21.32 5.21 47.16
N ASP A 102 20.45 5.42 46.15
CA ASP A 102 19.03 5.65 46.42
C ASP A 102 18.38 4.47 47.12
N GLU A 103 18.63 3.22 46.69
CA GLU A 103 18.08 2.02 47.31
C GLU A 103 18.57 1.85 48.74
N THR A 104 19.87 2.13 49.02
CA THR A 104 20.51 1.86 50.32
C THR A 104 20.24 2.97 51.33
N LEU A 105 20.32 4.24 50.90
CA LEU A 105 20.35 5.39 51.81
C LEU A 105 18.98 6.05 52.05
N THR A 106 17.97 5.74 51.28
CA THR A 106 16.67 6.44 51.35
C THR A 106 16.06 6.42 52.73
N VAL A 107 16.05 5.27 53.42
CA VAL A 107 15.42 5.14 54.74
C VAL A 107 16.18 5.97 55.80
N ALA A 108 17.52 5.91 55.79
CA ALA A 108 18.32 6.68 56.72
C ALA A 108 18.16 8.21 56.49
N LEU A 109 18.21 8.63 55.24
CA LEU A 109 18.07 10.05 54.87
C LEU A 109 16.65 10.57 55.16
N LEU A 110 15.64 9.76 54.93
CA LEU A 110 14.25 10.11 55.26
C LEU A 110 14.02 10.25 56.78
N MET A 111 14.55 9.31 57.56
CA MET A 111 14.52 9.42 59.01
C MET A 111 15.23 10.66 59.52
N ASN A 112 16.43 10.95 58.99
CA ASN A 112 17.15 12.17 59.30
C ASN A 112 16.31 13.45 58.98
N TYR A 113 15.64 13.45 57.85
CA TYR A 113 14.76 14.58 57.44
C TYR A 113 13.58 14.75 58.40
N GLN A 114 12.91 13.67 58.78
CA GLN A 114 11.74 13.74 59.67
C GLN A 114 12.15 14.16 61.10
N MET A 115 13.29 13.69 61.57
CA MET A 115 13.83 14.12 62.85
C MET A 115 14.28 15.59 62.87
N GLY A 116 14.78 16.09 61.71
CA GLY A 116 15.18 17.47 61.56
C GLY A 116 14.03 18.48 61.46
N ALA A 117 12.78 18.00 61.17
CA ALA A 117 11.61 18.85 60.96
C ALA A 117 10.35 18.27 61.61
N MET A 118 10.42 17.86 62.86
CA MET A 118 9.30 17.28 63.62
C MET A 118 8.31 18.43 63.99
N GLU A 119 7.00 18.21 63.75
CA GLU A 119 5.99 19.20 64.14
C GLU A 119 5.93 19.39 65.66
N GLU A 120 5.69 20.60 66.14
CA GLU A 120 5.64 20.95 67.56
C GLU A 120 4.69 20.03 68.33
N THR A 121 3.53 19.68 67.80
CA THR A 121 2.58 18.79 68.43
C THR A 121 3.12 17.38 68.55
N ALA A 122 3.70 16.84 67.52
CA ALA A 122 4.32 15.54 67.48
C ALA A 122 5.57 15.50 68.41
N PHE A 123 6.33 16.57 68.44
CA PHE A 123 7.50 16.75 69.34
C PHE A 123 7.04 16.68 70.80
N LYS A 124 6.03 17.43 71.20
CA LYS A 124 5.49 17.40 72.58
C LYS A 124 5.00 16.03 72.98
N GLN A 125 4.36 15.30 72.06
CA GLN A 125 3.94 13.89 72.30
C GLN A 125 5.15 12.94 72.42
N PHE A 126 6.16 13.12 71.60
CA PHE A 126 7.43 12.37 71.68
C PHE A 126 8.12 12.55 73.04
N VAL A 127 8.23 13.79 73.50
CA VAL A 127 8.84 14.10 74.78
C VAL A 127 8.04 13.52 75.94
N ALA A 128 6.72 13.58 75.90
CA ALA A 128 5.85 12.98 76.87
C ALA A 128 6.05 11.45 76.99
N GLN A 129 6.15 10.80 75.86
CA GLN A 129 6.41 9.37 75.75
C GLN A 129 7.80 8.96 76.30
N GLN A 130 8.84 9.75 76.01
CA GLN A 130 10.20 9.52 76.48
C GLN A 130 10.35 9.74 77.97
N THR A 131 9.66 10.76 78.52
CA THR A 131 9.73 11.11 79.94
C THR A 131 8.75 10.30 80.81
N GLY A 132 7.82 9.54 80.20
CA GLY A 132 6.75 8.80 80.90
C GLY A 132 5.72 9.72 81.58
N GLN A 133 5.63 11.01 81.15
CA GLN A 133 4.73 11.99 81.69
C GLN A 133 3.50 12.17 80.75
N ASP A 134 2.39 12.72 81.30
CA ASP A 134 1.22 13.00 80.50
C ASP A 134 1.48 14.12 79.49
N ALA A 135 1.04 13.97 78.24
CA ALA A 135 1.22 14.93 77.18
C ALA A 135 0.72 16.33 77.49
N SER A 136 -0.31 16.45 78.33
CA SER A 136 -0.86 17.71 78.81
C SER A 136 0.11 18.60 79.57
N VAL A 137 1.14 18.01 80.16
CA VAL A 137 2.23 18.75 80.86
C VAL A 137 3.00 19.59 79.87
N PHE A 138 3.25 19.09 78.68
CA PHE A 138 4.07 19.74 77.65
C PHE A 138 3.25 20.64 76.70
N GLU A 139 1.92 20.57 76.70
CA GLU A 139 1.09 21.39 75.86
C GLU A 139 1.32 22.91 76.05
N ASN A 140 1.52 23.32 77.33
CA ASN A 140 1.69 24.73 77.68
C ASN A 140 3.19 25.13 77.81
N MET A 141 4.12 24.22 77.61
CA MET A 141 5.57 24.54 77.65
C MET A 141 6.07 25.05 76.27
N THR A 142 6.97 26.02 76.27
CA THR A 142 7.63 26.42 75.05
C THR A 142 8.72 25.41 74.67
N ILE A 143 9.12 25.40 73.39
CA ILE A 143 10.17 24.47 72.89
C ILE A 143 11.50 24.75 73.63
N GLU A 144 11.80 26.03 73.95
CA GLU A 144 12.97 26.40 74.70
C GLU A 144 12.97 25.87 76.14
N GLN A 145 11.81 25.91 76.84
CA GLN A 145 11.65 25.36 78.18
C GLN A 145 11.82 23.80 78.18
N ILE A 146 11.33 23.15 77.17
CA ILE A 146 11.55 21.68 77.00
C ILE A 146 13.01 21.40 76.74
N GLY A 147 13.70 22.23 75.88
CA GLY A 147 15.13 22.10 75.62
C GLY A 147 15.99 22.28 76.85
N GLU A 148 15.68 23.30 77.67
CA GLU A 148 16.37 23.55 78.95
C GLU A 148 16.18 22.32 79.93
N MET A 149 15.00 21.77 79.99
CA MET A 149 14.74 20.58 80.81
C MET A 149 15.54 19.34 80.33
N MET A 150 15.76 19.23 79.06
CA MET A 150 16.53 18.14 78.46
C MET A 150 18.04 18.43 78.34
N HIS A 151 18.48 19.61 78.77
CA HIS A 151 19.85 20.15 78.64
C HIS A 151 20.37 20.20 77.20
N VAL A 152 19.45 20.52 76.27
CA VAL A 152 19.75 20.58 74.83
C VAL A 152 19.21 21.88 74.24
N GLU A 153 20.03 22.53 73.43
CA GLU A 153 19.58 23.73 72.70
C GLU A 153 18.76 23.27 71.47
N LEU A 154 17.44 23.55 71.48
CA LEU A 154 16.52 23.19 70.41
C LEU A 154 16.28 24.40 69.50
N LYS A 155 16.37 24.16 68.19
CA LYS A 155 16.03 25.14 67.18
C LYS A 155 14.63 24.91 66.67
N SER A 156 13.73 25.92 66.83
CA SER A 156 12.41 25.89 66.19
C SER A 156 12.38 26.81 64.95
N PHE A 157 11.66 26.39 63.94
CA PHE A 157 11.48 27.18 62.70
C PHE A 157 10.10 26.97 62.13
N ARG A 158 9.66 27.87 61.31
CA ARG A 158 8.37 27.74 60.65
C ARG A 158 8.54 27.20 59.21
N GLN A 159 7.81 26.11 58.91
CA GLN A 159 7.78 25.50 57.59
C GLN A 159 6.39 25.63 56.99
N GLU A 160 6.27 25.93 55.69
CA GLU A 160 5.01 25.84 54.99
C GLU A 160 4.72 24.41 54.67
N LYS A 161 3.59 23.87 55.11
CA LYS A 161 3.09 22.55 54.75
C LYS A 161 1.69 22.74 54.18
N GLU A 162 1.28 21.82 53.29
CA GLU A 162 -0.11 21.76 52.82
C GLU A 162 -0.95 20.98 53.84
N ASP A 163 -2.11 21.52 54.22
CA ASP A 163 -3.11 20.81 55.05
C ASP A 163 -3.90 19.83 54.19
N ASP A 164 -4.78 19.04 54.81
CA ASP A 164 -5.62 18.02 54.16
C ASP A 164 -6.56 18.64 53.07
N ASP A 165 -6.80 19.92 53.13
CA ASP A 165 -7.59 20.67 52.16
C ASP A 165 -6.75 21.34 51.04
N GLY A 166 -5.43 21.15 51.04
CA GLY A 166 -4.49 21.69 50.03
C GLY A 166 -4.09 23.14 50.26
N ASN A 167 -4.39 23.73 51.45
CA ASN A 167 -4.00 25.10 51.79
C ASN A 167 -2.59 25.12 52.41
N LYS A 168 -1.79 26.12 52.04
CA LYS A 168 -0.46 26.31 52.64
C LYS A 168 -0.61 26.89 54.06
N VAL A 169 -0.30 26.06 55.05
CA VAL A 169 -0.32 26.45 56.46
C VAL A 169 1.11 26.50 57.00
N LYS A 170 1.43 27.52 57.80
CA LYS A 170 2.77 27.64 58.45
C LYS A 170 2.70 26.84 59.76
N VAL A 171 3.43 25.75 59.79
CA VAL A 171 3.57 24.87 60.97
C VAL A 171 4.90 25.12 61.62
N THR A 172 4.95 25.17 62.98
CA THR A 172 6.16 25.23 63.73
C THR A 172 6.78 23.86 63.80
N CYS A 173 8.04 23.70 63.34
CA CYS A 173 8.83 22.48 63.39
C CYS A 173 10.00 22.65 64.33
N VAL A 174 10.43 21.52 64.91
CA VAL A 174 11.54 21.45 65.87
C VAL A 174 12.56 20.42 65.33
N ASP A 175 13.85 20.78 65.39
CA ASP A 175 14.91 19.81 65.13
C ASP A 175 15.20 19.01 66.40
N VAL A 176 14.83 17.71 66.40
CA VAL A 176 14.99 16.82 67.54
C VAL A 176 16.32 16.04 67.54
N ARG A 177 17.13 16.15 66.50
CA ARG A 177 18.40 15.41 66.33
C ARG A 177 19.39 15.71 67.42
N PRO A 178 19.51 16.97 67.93
CA PRO A 178 20.38 17.27 69.06
C PRO A 178 20.01 16.47 70.33
N ILE A 179 18.75 16.15 70.56
CA ILE A 179 18.31 15.30 71.69
C ILE A 179 18.89 13.91 71.56
N PHE A 180 18.77 13.31 70.39
CA PHE A 180 19.33 11.98 70.12
C PHE A 180 20.84 11.94 70.24
N ALA A 181 21.53 12.99 69.77
CA ALA A 181 22.95 13.13 69.92
C ALA A 181 23.37 13.20 71.39
N ALA A 182 22.69 14.01 72.22
CA ALA A 182 22.94 14.12 73.65
C ALA A 182 22.65 12.81 74.42
N MET A 183 21.60 12.06 74.04
CA MET A 183 21.28 10.78 74.62
C MET A 183 22.33 9.72 74.32
N LEU A 184 22.95 9.73 73.15
CA LEU A 184 24.04 8.85 72.79
C LEU A 184 25.34 9.22 73.53
N GLU A 185 25.70 10.52 73.55
CA GLU A 185 26.87 10.98 74.27
C GLU A 185 26.80 10.71 75.78
N SER A 186 25.60 10.81 76.37
CA SER A 186 25.35 10.50 77.78
C SER A 186 25.27 9.00 78.09
N GLY A 187 25.27 8.12 77.03
CA GLY A 187 25.12 6.68 77.20
C GLY A 187 23.72 6.23 77.60
N GLN A 188 22.74 7.12 77.54
CA GLN A 188 21.31 6.80 77.78
C GLN A 188 20.68 6.01 76.61
N MET A 189 21.30 6.11 75.42
CA MET A 189 20.91 5.39 74.21
C MET A 189 22.18 4.84 73.54
N ASP A 190 22.10 3.67 72.96
CA ASP A 190 23.17 3.12 72.10
C ASP A 190 22.80 3.18 70.60
N LYS A 191 23.79 3.00 69.76
CA LYS A 191 23.58 3.03 68.28
C LYS A 191 22.61 1.93 67.82
N ASP A 192 22.62 0.78 68.48
CA ASP A 192 21.74 -0.34 68.13
C ASP A 192 20.26 -0.01 68.38
N THR A 193 19.97 0.79 69.42
CA THR A 193 18.60 1.30 69.70
C THR A 193 18.10 2.23 68.59
N VAL A 194 18.96 3.14 68.08
CA VAL A 194 18.63 4.04 66.95
C VAL A 194 18.39 3.24 65.68
N LEU A 195 19.24 2.26 65.41
CA LEU A 195 19.09 1.38 64.24
C LEU A 195 17.81 0.52 64.35
N SER A 196 17.42 0.07 65.54
CA SER A 196 16.18 -0.68 65.76
C SER A 196 14.93 0.21 65.54
N MET A 197 14.98 1.49 65.88
CA MET A 197 13.94 2.47 65.54
C MET A 197 13.84 2.64 64.03
N ARG A 198 14.97 2.70 63.36
CA ARG A 198 15.06 2.79 61.91
C ARG A 198 14.44 1.53 61.26
N ASP A 199 14.79 0.35 61.71
CA ASP A 199 14.23 -0.91 61.20
C ASP A 199 12.71 -1.02 61.38
N ASN A 200 12.16 -0.44 62.48
CA ASN A 200 10.72 -0.34 62.66
C ASN A 200 10.09 0.69 61.69
N MET A 201 10.77 1.79 61.40
CA MET A 201 10.37 2.74 60.41
C MET A 201 10.43 2.13 59.01
N GLU A 202 11.49 1.40 58.66
CA GLU A 202 11.66 0.67 57.41
C GLU A 202 10.49 -0.28 57.16
N LYS A 203 10.09 -1.08 58.19
CA LYS A 203 8.90 -1.96 58.09
C LYS A 203 7.60 -1.18 57.84
N THR A 204 7.50 0.04 58.38
CA THR A 204 6.35 0.95 58.09
C THR A 204 6.42 1.49 56.66
N LEU A 205 7.62 1.88 56.24
CA LEU A 205 7.87 2.36 54.88
C LEU A 205 7.71 1.26 53.84
N ASP A 206 8.01 -0.01 54.17
CA ASP A 206 7.74 -1.17 53.31
C ASP A 206 6.25 -1.37 53.00
N THR A 207 5.37 -0.89 53.89
CA THR A 207 3.92 -0.88 53.66
C THR A 207 3.51 0.32 52.74
N MET A 208 4.34 1.34 52.67
CA MET A 208 4.19 2.45 51.73
C MET A 208 4.91 2.08 50.44
N GLY A 209 4.43 2.49 49.30
CA GLY A 209 5.08 2.15 48.03
C GLY A 209 6.48 2.77 47.88
N SER A 210 7.39 2.03 47.28
CA SER A 210 8.78 2.44 47.04
C SER A 210 8.92 3.79 46.33
N SER A 211 8.00 4.15 45.45
CA SER A 211 7.95 5.42 44.73
C SER A 211 7.70 6.63 45.67
N LEU A 212 6.80 6.47 46.63
CA LEU A 212 6.52 7.53 47.61
C LEU A 212 7.71 7.71 48.55
N VAL A 213 8.26 6.62 49.02
CA VAL A 213 9.46 6.62 49.89
C VAL A 213 10.63 7.32 49.21
N LYS A 214 10.89 7.02 47.93
CA LYS A 214 11.94 7.70 47.14
C LYS A 214 11.64 9.19 46.98
N SER A 215 10.39 9.58 46.68
CA SER A 215 10.00 11.01 46.58
C SER A 215 10.19 11.76 47.91
N MET A 216 9.88 11.11 49.05
CA MET A 216 10.12 11.71 50.37
C MET A 216 11.62 11.84 50.66
N GLY A 217 12.45 10.87 50.25
CA GLY A 217 13.91 10.94 50.31
C GLY A 217 14.49 12.08 49.43
N ILE A 218 13.92 12.29 48.25
CA ILE A 218 14.32 13.42 47.35
C ILE A 218 13.89 14.75 47.99
N ALA A 219 12.78 14.83 48.71
CA ALA A 219 12.46 16.07 49.44
C ALA A 219 13.51 16.46 50.48
N TYR A 220 14.14 15.49 51.12
CA TYR A 220 15.34 15.76 51.93
C TYR A 220 16.46 16.29 51.08
N ALA A 221 16.81 15.71 49.95
CA ALA A 221 17.88 16.16 49.09
C ALA A 221 17.67 17.63 48.61
N VAL A 222 16.42 17.95 48.23
CA VAL A 222 16.02 19.34 47.87
C VAL A 222 16.23 20.31 49.04
N SER A 223 15.84 19.91 50.27
CA SER A 223 16.01 20.73 51.46
C SER A 223 17.49 20.94 51.80
N ALA A 224 18.30 19.87 51.73
CA ALA A 224 19.74 19.92 52.01
C ALA A 224 20.50 20.77 50.94
N ASP A 225 20.17 20.62 49.66
CA ASP A 225 20.72 21.45 48.59
C ASP A 225 20.43 22.94 48.80
N LYS A 226 19.18 23.25 49.20
CA LYS A 226 18.77 24.64 49.50
C LYS A 226 19.47 25.19 50.71
N ALA A 227 19.60 24.39 51.79
CA ALA A 227 20.35 24.79 52.98
C ALA A 227 21.83 25.03 52.70
N ALA A 228 22.44 24.28 51.78
CA ALA A 228 23.83 24.45 51.33
C ALA A 228 23.98 25.58 50.30
N GLY A 229 22.95 26.41 50.06
CA GLY A 229 23.00 27.61 49.21
C GLY A 229 22.89 27.36 47.72
N LEU A 230 22.38 26.19 47.29
CA LEU A 230 22.05 25.93 45.87
C LEU A 230 20.69 26.57 45.53
N ASP A 231 20.62 27.19 44.36
CA ASP A 231 19.35 27.69 43.78
C ASP A 231 18.57 26.50 43.16
N VAL A 232 17.71 25.92 43.97
CA VAL A 232 16.86 24.78 43.54
C VAL A 232 15.92 25.19 42.43
N ASP A 233 15.41 26.42 42.40
CA ASP A 233 14.53 26.88 41.32
C ASP A 233 15.26 26.92 39.97
N GLN A 234 16.57 27.26 40.01
CA GLN A 234 17.42 27.23 38.81
C GLN A 234 17.72 25.78 38.38
N ILE A 235 17.91 24.85 39.33
CA ILE A 235 18.10 23.43 39.05
C ILE A 235 16.83 22.91 38.33
N GLN A 236 15.65 23.18 38.85
CA GLN A 236 14.36 22.80 38.27
C GLN A 236 14.20 23.36 36.85
N LYS A 237 14.41 24.69 36.67
CA LYS A 237 14.32 25.35 35.35
C LYS A 237 15.29 24.72 34.33
N THR A 238 16.52 24.45 34.77
CA THR A 238 17.53 23.82 33.89
C THR A 238 17.15 22.40 33.51
N TYR A 239 16.65 21.64 34.46
CA TYR A 239 16.16 20.27 34.20
C TYR A 239 15.00 20.26 33.19
N LEU A 240 13.96 21.07 33.44
CA LEU A 240 12.79 21.19 32.58
C LEU A 240 13.17 21.63 31.15
N LEU A 241 14.08 22.62 31.05
CA LEU A 241 14.57 23.10 29.75
C LEU A 241 15.33 21.99 29.01
N THR A 242 16.22 21.29 29.73
CA THR A 242 17.04 20.22 29.14
C THR A 242 16.16 19.02 28.70
N ALA A 243 15.23 18.59 29.55
CA ALA A 243 14.29 17.52 29.21
C ALA A 243 13.38 17.93 28.04
N GLY A 244 12.87 19.17 28.05
CA GLY A 244 12.08 19.72 26.95
C GLY A 244 12.84 19.79 25.63
N LEU A 245 14.12 20.22 25.65
CA LEU A 245 14.97 20.22 24.46
C LEU A 245 15.25 18.82 23.94
N LYS A 246 15.47 17.83 24.83
CA LYS A 246 15.60 16.42 24.45
C LYS A 246 14.33 15.92 23.75
N MET A 247 13.14 16.23 24.31
CA MET A 247 11.85 15.86 23.69
C MET A 247 11.67 16.49 22.31
N VAL A 248 11.98 17.79 22.16
CA VAL A 248 11.91 18.46 20.86
C VAL A 248 12.91 17.84 19.87
N GLY A 249 14.11 17.55 20.31
CA GLY A 249 15.11 16.87 19.48
C GLY A 249 14.65 15.49 19.01
N MET A 250 14.06 14.69 19.91
CA MET A 250 13.48 13.39 19.58
C MET A 250 12.29 13.52 18.61
N ALA A 251 11.40 14.48 18.82
CA ALA A 251 10.27 14.74 17.93
C ALA A 251 10.73 15.17 16.53
N LEU A 252 11.76 16.03 16.44
CA LEU A 252 12.34 16.43 15.15
C LEU A 252 13.01 15.24 14.46
N LEU A 253 13.78 14.43 15.17
CA LEU A 253 14.39 13.21 14.64
C LEU A 253 13.30 12.26 14.10
N MET A 254 12.26 12.03 14.89
CA MET A 254 11.10 11.22 14.48
C MET A 254 10.45 11.77 13.19
N GLY A 255 10.26 13.09 13.11
CA GLY A 255 9.72 13.77 11.93
C GLY A 255 10.56 13.52 10.67
N VAL A 256 11.87 13.71 10.78
CA VAL A 256 12.82 13.44 9.67
C VAL A 256 12.77 11.97 9.25
N VAL A 257 12.83 11.06 10.22
CA VAL A 257 12.80 9.61 9.96
C VAL A 257 11.49 9.22 9.29
N THR A 258 10.35 9.76 9.74
CA THR A 258 9.03 9.49 9.14
C THR A 258 8.96 9.95 7.68
N VAL A 259 9.52 11.11 7.36
CA VAL A 259 9.63 11.62 5.98
C VAL A 259 10.50 10.70 5.13
N LEU A 260 11.65 10.26 5.64
CA LEU A 260 12.54 9.32 4.94
C LEU A 260 11.86 7.97 4.69
N VAL A 261 11.17 7.40 5.69
CA VAL A 261 10.37 6.18 5.53
C VAL A 261 9.33 6.36 4.42
N GLY A 262 8.61 7.50 4.43
CA GLY A 262 7.63 7.84 3.38
C GLY A 262 8.25 7.90 2.00
N LEU A 263 9.40 8.55 1.86
CA LEU A 263 10.14 8.69 0.61
C LEU A 263 10.60 7.33 0.05
N PHE A 264 11.26 6.52 0.87
CA PHE A 264 11.74 5.19 0.45
C PHE A 264 10.59 4.24 0.14
N ALA A 265 9.54 4.22 0.95
CA ALA A 265 8.37 3.38 0.72
C ALA A 265 7.65 3.75 -0.58
N SER A 266 7.46 5.05 -0.86
CA SER A 266 6.86 5.54 -2.09
C SER A 266 7.72 5.21 -3.31
N ARG A 267 9.06 5.33 -3.20
CA ARG A 267 9.99 4.97 -4.28
C ARG A 267 9.92 3.47 -4.60
N VAL A 268 9.85 2.61 -3.58
CA VAL A 268 9.68 1.16 -3.76
C VAL A 268 8.34 0.86 -4.41
N GLY A 269 7.24 1.46 -3.91
CA GLY A 269 5.91 1.25 -4.49
C GLY A 269 5.83 1.69 -5.95
N ALA A 270 6.37 2.87 -6.29
CA ALA A 270 6.42 3.36 -7.68
C ALA A 270 7.27 2.44 -8.58
N GLY A 271 8.41 1.95 -8.06
CA GLY A 271 9.26 0.98 -8.75
C GLY A 271 8.52 -0.32 -9.07
N ILE A 272 7.82 -0.90 -8.08
CA ILE A 272 6.99 -2.10 -8.29
C ILE A 272 5.92 -1.84 -9.36
N GLY A 273 5.26 -0.68 -9.32
CA GLY A 273 4.25 -0.31 -10.32
C GLY A 273 4.84 -0.20 -11.74
N ARG A 274 6.03 0.39 -11.88
CA ARG A 274 6.77 0.46 -13.15
C ARG A 274 7.10 -0.93 -13.68
N ASP A 275 7.72 -1.76 -12.86
CA ASP A 275 8.19 -3.09 -13.27
C ASP A 275 7.02 -4.02 -13.64
N LEU A 276 5.88 -3.90 -12.94
CA LEU A 276 4.67 -4.66 -13.26
C LEU A 276 4.07 -4.20 -14.60
N ARG A 277 3.99 -2.87 -14.84
CA ARG A 277 3.49 -2.34 -16.13
C ARG A 277 4.37 -2.81 -17.28
N GLU A 278 5.68 -2.73 -17.13
CA GLU A 278 6.62 -3.21 -18.14
C GLU A 278 6.41 -4.69 -18.45
N LYS A 279 6.34 -5.54 -17.41
CA LYS A 279 6.14 -6.97 -17.57
C LYS A 279 4.80 -7.31 -18.24
N VAL A 280 3.71 -6.68 -17.79
CA VAL A 280 2.37 -6.90 -18.36
C VAL A 280 2.34 -6.44 -19.80
N PHE A 281 2.82 -5.22 -20.09
CA PHE A 281 2.80 -4.66 -21.45
C PHE A 281 3.64 -5.50 -22.40
N LYS A 282 4.86 -5.87 -22.02
CA LYS A 282 5.74 -6.73 -22.83
C LYS A 282 5.09 -8.10 -23.11
N ARG A 283 4.38 -8.65 -22.13
CA ARG A 283 3.69 -9.93 -22.30
C ARG A 283 2.48 -9.80 -23.23
N VAL A 284 1.65 -8.79 -23.04
CA VAL A 284 0.44 -8.55 -23.85
C VAL A 284 0.77 -8.27 -25.32
N VAL A 285 1.82 -7.49 -25.57
CA VAL A 285 2.28 -7.22 -26.96
C VAL A 285 2.78 -8.51 -27.63
N GLY A 286 3.29 -9.47 -26.87
CA GLY A 286 3.72 -10.77 -27.36
C GLY A 286 2.61 -11.82 -27.47
N PHE A 287 1.36 -11.52 -27.11
CA PHE A 287 0.24 -12.46 -27.22
C PHE A 287 -0.12 -12.72 -28.68
N SER A 288 -0.54 -13.95 -28.97
CA SER A 288 -1.27 -14.29 -30.18
C SER A 288 -2.75 -13.89 -30.05
N ASN A 289 -3.49 -14.04 -31.14
CA ASN A 289 -4.95 -13.78 -31.11
C ASN A 289 -5.68 -14.72 -30.13
N ALA A 290 -5.18 -15.95 -29.92
CA ALA A 290 -5.77 -16.90 -28.99
C ALA A 290 -5.76 -16.37 -27.54
N GLU A 291 -4.66 -15.80 -27.07
CA GLU A 291 -4.58 -15.19 -25.75
C GLU A 291 -5.36 -13.88 -25.68
N MET A 292 -5.37 -13.07 -26.75
CA MET A 292 -6.18 -11.86 -26.82
C MET A 292 -7.70 -12.15 -26.76
N ASP A 293 -8.14 -13.28 -27.29
CA ASP A 293 -9.53 -13.74 -27.17
C ASP A 293 -9.87 -14.26 -25.76
N GLN A 294 -8.90 -14.87 -25.07
CA GLN A 294 -9.05 -15.30 -23.67
C GLN A 294 -9.21 -14.10 -22.72
N PHE A 295 -8.48 -13.01 -22.97
CA PHE A 295 -8.53 -11.80 -22.15
C PHE A 295 -9.26 -10.69 -22.90
N SER A 296 -10.40 -10.20 -22.38
CA SER A 296 -11.02 -9.02 -22.99
C SER A 296 -10.11 -7.79 -22.90
N THR A 297 -10.12 -6.94 -23.91
CA THR A 297 -9.34 -5.68 -23.93
C THR A 297 -9.60 -4.81 -22.71
N ALA A 298 -10.86 -4.68 -22.29
CA ALA A 298 -11.24 -3.93 -21.08
C ALA A 298 -10.60 -4.52 -19.81
N SER A 299 -10.51 -5.85 -19.71
CA SER A 299 -9.85 -6.54 -18.60
C SER A 299 -8.35 -6.28 -18.59
N LEU A 300 -7.67 -6.34 -19.75
CA LEU A 300 -6.24 -6.05 -19.86
C LEU A 300 -5.91 -4.59 -19.50
N ILE A 301 -6.74 -3.64 -19.92
CA ILE A 301 -6.60 -2.23 -19.52
C ILE A 301 -6.71 -2.10 -18.00
N THR A 302 -7.74 -2.69 -17.37
CA THR A 302 -7.93 -2.62 -15.92
C THR A 302 -6.76 -3.25 -15.17
N ARG A 303 -6.24 -4.41 -15.63
CA ARG A 303 -5.07 -5.09 -15.05
C ARG A 303 -3.79 -4.27 -15.19
N SER A 304 -3.62 -3.56 -16.30
CA SER A 304 -2.46 -2.70 -16.57
C SER A 304 -2.47 -1.38 -15.81
N THR A 305 -3.63 -0.91 -15.36
CA THR A 305 -3.84 0.38 -14.70
C THR A 305 -4.24 0.21 -13.24
N ASN A 306 -5.52 -0.04 -12.98
CA ASN A 306 -6.11 -0.03 -11.65
C ASN A 306 -5.56 -1.12 -10.74
N ASP A 307 -5.42 -2.37 -11.24
CA ASP A 307 -4.91 -3.47 -10.44
C ASP A 307 -3.44 -3.23 -10.02
N ILE A 308 -2.60 -2.70 -10.92
CA ILE A 308 -1.21 -2.33 -10.61
C ILE A 308 -1.18 -1.17 -9.62
N GLN A 309 -2.02 -0.16 -9.78
CA GLN A 309 -2.10 0.97 -8.84
C GLN A 309 -2.50 0.49 -7.44
N GLN A 310 -3.40 -0.47 -7.34
CA GLN A 310 -3.80 -1.07 -6.06
C GLN A 310 -2.64 -1.81 -5.39
N ILE A 311 -1.85 -2.59 -6.15
CA ILE A 311 -0.63 -3.25 -5.63
C ILE A 311 0.38 -2.20 -5.17
N GLN A 312 0.61 -1.17 -5.96
CA GLN A 312 1.51 -0.07 -5.62
C GLN A 312 1.12 0.58 -4.28
N MET A 313 -0.15 0.95 -4.12
CA MET A 313 -0.69 1.58 -2.90
C MET A 313 -0.53 0.66 -1.69
N VAL A 314 -0.93 -0.60 -1.81
CA VAL A 314 -0.84 -1.56 -0.70
C VAL A 314 0.61 -1.88 -0.35
N SER A 315 1.53 -1.93 -1.32
CA SER A 315 2.96 -2.11 -1.06
C SER A 315 3.53 -0.98 -0.20
N VAL A 316 3.18 0.27 -0.49
CA VAL A 316 3.57 1.43 0.34
C VAL A 316 3.00 1.32 1.76
N MET A 317 1.70 0.97 1.87
CA MET A 317 1.05 0.83 3.18
C MET A 317 1.64 -0.32 4.01
N VAL A 318 1.94 -1.47 3.38
CA VAL A 318 2.61 -2.59 4.06
C VAL A 318 3.95 -2.16 4.64
N LEU A 319 4.77 -1.45 3.87
CA LEU A 319 6.08 -1.00 4.31
C LEU A 319 6.00 0.05 5.43
N ARG A 320 4.97 0.89 5.46
CA ARG A 320 4.83 1.96 6.45
C ARG A 320 4.03 1.56 7.69
N MET A 321 2.94 0.81 7.51
CA MET A 321 1.98 0.54 8.60
C MET A 321 2.11 -0.89 9.15
N VAL A 322 2.15 -1.91 8.26
CA VAL A 322 2.19 -3.30 8.69
C VAL A 322 3.53 -3.65 9.35
N ALA A 323 4.62 -3.07 8.88
CA ALA A 323 5.93 -3.27 9.49
C ALA A 323 6.09 -2.47 10.79
N TYR A 324 5.51 -1.27 10.86
CA TYR A 324 5.61 -0.37 12.02
C TYR A 324 4.73 -0.80 13.20
N ALA A 325 3.48 -1.19 12.95
CA ALA A 325 2.52 -1.49 14.00
C ALA A 325 2.98 -2.59 14.99
N PRO A 326 3.56 -3.74 14.57
CA PRO A 326 4.09 -4.73 15.50
C PRO A 326 5.24 -4.19 16.36
N ILE A 327 6.13 -3.36 15.76
CA ILE A 327 7.26 -2.79 16.50
C ILE A 327 6.75 -1.85 17.60
N LEU A 328 5.79 -0.98 17.25
CA LEU A 328 5.18 -0.06 18.19
C LEU A 328 4.37 -0.79 19.27
N GLY A 329 3.55 -1.78 18.89
CA GLY A 329 2.71 -2.55 19.82
C GLY A 329 3.53 -3.37 20.81
N ILE A 330 4.51 -4.15 20.31
CA ILE A 330 5.40 -4.95 21.17
C ILE A 330 6.25 -4.03 22.04
N GLY A 331 6.83 -2.97 21.45
CA GLY A 331 7.61 -1.98 22.18
C GLY A 331 6.81 -1.30 23.29
N GLY A 332 5.55 -0.95 23.03
CA GLY A 332 4.63 -0.40 24.02
C GLY A 332 4.37 -1.37 25.16
N VAL A 333 4.09 -2.64 24.87
CA VAL A 333 3.93 -3.67 25.90
C VAL A 333 5.18 -3.83 26.75
N LEU A 334 6.36 -3.88 26.12
CA LEU A 334 7.63 -3.99 26.85
C LEU A 334 7.89 -2.76 27.76
N LYS A 335 7.52 -1.56 27.30
CA LYS A 335 7.62 -0.35 28.11
C LYS A 335 6.67 -0.38 29.29
N VAL A 336 5.41 -0.80 29.08
CA VAL A 336 4.42 -0.98 30.15
C VAL A 336 4.93 -1.98 31.20
N MET A 337 5.48 -3.12 30.79
CA MET A 337 6.04 -4.10 31.73
C MET A 337 7.21 -3.56 32.55
N LYS A 338 8.01 -2.64 31.97
CA LYS A 338 9.15 -2.02 32.67
C LYS A 338 8.72 -0.95 33.68
N THR A 339 7.53 -0.39 33.58
CA THR A 339 7.05 0.60 34.56
C THR A 339 6.78 -0.01 35.95
N GLY A 340 6.67 -1.35 36.04
CA GLY A 340 6.44 -2.05 37.30
C GLY A 340 5.15 -1.65 38.04
N ALA A 341 4.22 -1.02 37.31
CA ALA A 341 3.02 -0.43 37.88
C ALA A 341 2.00 -1.45 38.40
N GLY A 342 2.17 -2.76 38.10
CA GLY A 342 1.22 -3.82 38.46
C GLY A 342 -0.18 -3.61 37.85
N MET A 343 -0.25 -2.92 36.71
CA MET A 343 -1.49 -2.66 35.94
C MET A 343 -1.48 -3.30 34.56
N GLU A 344 -0.52 -4.18 34.27
CA GLU A 344 -0.32 -4.82 32.96
C GLU A 344 -1.55 -5.62 32.53
N TRP A 345 -2.30 -6.18 33.49
CA TRP A 345 -3.55 -6.91 33.24
C TRP A 345 -4.61 -6.04 32.51
N ILE A 346 -4.61 -4.70 32.72
CA ILE A 346 -5.53 -3.78 32.05
C ILE A 346 -5.25 -3.76 30.56
N ILE A 347 -3.97 -3.77 30.16
CA ILE A 347 -3.57 -3.82 28.75
C ILE A 347 -3.96 -5.14 28.11
N VAL A 348 -3.76 -6.27 28.82
CA VAL A 348 -4.18 -7.59 28.33
C VAL A 348 -5.69 -7.63 28.12
N LEU A 349 -6.46 -7.13 29.09
CA LEU A 349 -7.91 -7.02 28.97
C LEU A 349 -8.33 -6.15 27.80
N ALA A 350 -7.69 -4.99 27.63
CA ALA A 350 -7.95 -4.09 26.51
C ALA A 350 -7.69 -4.76 25.14
N ILE A 351 -6.58 -5.49 25.01
CA ILE A 351 -6.25 -6.24 23.79
C ILE A 351 -7.34 -7.29 23.50
N ILE A 352 -7.78 -8.05 24.50
CA ILE A 352 -8.85 -9.05 24.34
C ILE A 352 -10.15 -8.38 23.88
N VAL A 353 -10.55 -7.27 24.50
CA VAL A 353 -11.75 -6.52 24.15
C VAL A 353 -11.65 -5.97 22.73
N ILE A 354 -10.50 -5.40 22.33
CA ILE A 354 -10.28 -4.87 20.98
C ILE A 354 -10.37 -5.98 19.94
N LEU A 355 -9.68 -7.12 20.18
CA LEU A 355 -9.72 -8.25 19.26
C LEU A 355 -11.14 -8.81 19.13
N GLY A 356 -11.86 -8.97 20.25
CA GLY A 356 -13.25 -9.39 20.25
C GLY A 356 -14.16 -8.43 19.48
N TYR A 357 -14.01 -7.15 19.70
CA TYR A 357 -14.77 -6.10 19.01
C TYR A 357 -14.51 -6.09 17.50
N VAL A 358 -13.24 -6.11 17.09
CA VAL A 358 -12.85 -6.17 15.68
C VAL A 358 -13.37 -7.45 15.01
N MET A 359 -13.22 -8.60 15.68
CA MET A 359 -13.69 -9.90 15.18
C MET A 359 -15.22 -9.89 15.00
N LEU A 360 -15.97 -9.31 15.94
CA LEU A 360 -17.41 -9.14 15.85
C LEU A 360 -17.80 -8.30 14.61
N LEU A 361 -17.23 -7.12 14.44
CA LEU A 361 -17.54 -6.23 13.31
C LEU A 361 -17.17 -6.88 11.95
N VAL A 362 -16.00 -7.51 11.86
CA VAL A 362 -15.55 -8.18 10.65
C VAL A 362 -16.47 -9.37 10.33
N SER A 363 -16.86 -10.17 11.32
CA SER A 363 -17.75 -11.31 11.09
C SER A 363 -19.13 -10.89 10.59
N LEU A 364 -19.66 -9.76 11.03
CA LEU A 364 -20.92 -9.20 10.57
C LEU A 364 -20.82 -8.57 9.18
N ALA A 365 -19.70 -7.89 8.88
CA ALA A 365 -19.52 -7.15 7.63
C ALA A 365 -19.07 -8.05 6.45
N MET A 366 -18.21 -9.05 6.69
CA MET A 366 -17.58 -9.85 5.63
C MET A 366 -18.58 -10.59 4.72
N PRO A 367 -19.65 -11.24 5.22
CA PRO A 367 -20.65 -11.87 4.35
C PRO A 367 -21.37 -10.87 3.46
N LYS A 368 -21.62 -9.66 4.00
CA LYS A 368 -22.28 -8.58 3.27
C LYS A 368 -21.38 -7.92 2.23
N PHE A 369 -20.08 -7.82 2.47
CA PHE A 369 -19.10 -7.40 1.44
C PHE A 369 -19.10 -8.36 0.25
N LYS A 370 -19.14 -9.66 0.48
CA LYS A 370 -19.23 -10.66 -0.60
C LYS A 370 -20.54 -10.55 -1.39
N LEU A 371 -21.67 -10.32 -0.69
CA LEU A 371 -22.96 -10.10 -1.34
C LEU A 371 -22.96 -8.79 -2.14
N MET A 372 -22.44 -7.71 -1.58
CA MET A 372 -22.33 -6.41 -2.24
C MET A 372 -21.58 -6.50 -3.58
N GLN A 373 -20.52 -7.31 -3.65
CA GLN A 373 -19.79 -7.53 -4.90
C GLN A 373 -20.69 -8.15 -5.98
N LYS A 374 -21.45 -9.18 -5.63
CA LYS A 374 -22.42 -9.80 -6.56
C LYS A 374 -23.50 -8.82 -7.04
N LEU A 375 -23.96 -7.94 -6.15
CA LEU A 375 -24.96 -6.93 -6.48
C LEU A 375 -24.41 -5.82 -7.38
N VAL A 376 -23.12 -5.45 -7.19
CA VAL A 376 -22.41 -4.53 -8.11
C VAL A 376 -22.27 -5.16 -9.49
N ASP A 377 -21.94 -6.44 -9.58
CA ASP A 377 -21.84 -7.14 -10.86
C ASP A 377 -23.21 -7.19 -11.57
N ASN A 378 -24.30 -7.43 -10.81
CA ASN A 378 -25.67 -7.42 -11.34
C ASN A 378 -26.08 -6.04 -11.87
N ILE A 379 -25.82 -4.95 -11.11
CA ILE A 379 -26.17 -3.60 -11.58
C ILE A 379 -25.34 -3.20 -12.81
N ASN A 380 -24.07 -3.63 -12.90
CA ASN A 380 -23.23 -3.43 -14.08
C ASN A 380 -23.78 -4.19 -15.30
N LEU A 381 -24.28 -5.43 -15.10
CA LEU A 381 -24.92 -6.21 -16.16
C LEU A 381 -26.15 -5.50 -16.69
N VAL A 382 -27.09 -5.12 -15.81
CA VAL A 382 -28.33 -4.40 -16.17
C VAL A 382 -28.01 -3.09 -16.88
N SER A 383 -27.05 -2.30 -16.34
CA SER A 383 -26.63 -1.04 -16.97
C SER A 383 -26.06 -1.25 -18.39
N ARG A 384 -25.24 -2.28 -18.57
CA ARG A 384 -24.65 -2.59 -19.88
C ARG A 384 -25.70 -2.99 -20.88
N GLU A 385 -26.65 -3.84 -20.50
CA GLU A 385 -27.77 -4.26 -21.35
C GLU A 385 -28.60 -3.06 -21.78
N ILE A 386 -28.97 -2.16 -20.86
CA ILE A 386 -29.74 -0.95 -21.13
C ILE A 386 -28.96 -0.03 -22.09
N LEU A 387 -27.68 0.26 -21.79
CA LEU A 387 -26.88 1.17 -22.62
C LEU A 387 -26.64 0.62 -24.03
N THR A 388 -26.40 -0.69 -24.16
CA THR A 388 -26.21 -1.34 -25.46
C THR A 388 -27.49 -1.41 -26.24
N GLY A 389 -28.63 -1.70 -25.56
CA GLY A 389 -29.96 -1.84 -26.14
C GLY A 389 -30.79 -0.56 -26.18
N LEU A 390 -30.23 0.61 -25.89
CA LEU A 390 -30.98 1.87 -25.71
C LEU A 390 -31.89 2.20 -26.90
N SER A 391 -31.41 2.01 -28.13
CA SER A 391 -32.18 2.26 -29.35
C SER A 391 -33.41 1.31 -29.46
N VAL A 392 -33.22 0.06 -29.03
CA VAL A 392 -34.30 -0.95 -29.04
C VAL A 392 -35.32 -0.61 -27.95
N ILE A 393 -34.88 -0.30 -26.75
CA ILE A 393 -35.75 0.08 -25.63
C ILE A 393 -36.63 1.26 -26.01
N ARG A 394 -36.06 2.30 -26.65
CA ARG A 394 -36.79 3.47 -27.13
C ARG A 394 -37.74 3.14 -28.28
N ALA A 395 -37.31 2.29 -29.23
CA ALA A 395 -38.14 1.89 -30.35
C ALA A 395 -39.40 1.11 -29.93
N PHE A 396 -39.29 0.40 -28.80
CA PHE A 396 -40.42 -0.41 -28.26
C PHE A 396 -41.16 0.29 -27.10
N GLY A 397 -40.75 1.52 -26.68
CA GLY A 397 -41.38 2.27 -25.59
C GLY A 397 -41.33 1.52 -24.25
N ARG A 398 -40.16 0.92 -23.93
CA ARG A 398 -39.98 0.09 -22.74
C ARG A 398 -39.12 0.73 -21.67
N GLU A 399 -38.94 2.07 -21.73
CA GLU A 399 -38.13 2.82 -20.80
C GLU A 399 -38.52 2.59 -19.35
N ASP A 400 -39.81 2.75 -19.02
CA ASP A 400 -40.34 2.56 -17.67
C ASP A 400 -40.02 1.18 -17.09
N LYS A 401 -40.13 0.13 -17.91
CA LYS A 401 -39.87 -1.25 -17.48
C LYS A 401 -38.38 -1.48 -17.17
N GLU A 402 -37.47 -0.92 -17.98
CA GLU A 402 -36.05 -1.04 -17.76
C GLU A 402 -35.60 -0.16 -16.61
N GLU A 403 -36.23 1.00 -16.37
CA GLU A 403 -36.03 1.83 -15.20
C GLU A 403 -36.43 1.11 -13.91
N GLU A 404 -37.60 0.43 -13.89
CA GLU A 404 -38.05 -0.40 -12.76
C GLU A 404 -37.06 -1.55 -12.48
N ARG A 405 -36.59 -2.22 -13.54
CA ARG A 405 -35.56 -3.28 -13.42
C ARG A 405 -34.26 -2.77 -12.81
N PHE A 406 -33.77 -1.61 -13.27
CA PHE A 406 -32.59 -0.97 -12.72
C PHE A 406 -32.80 -0.53 -11.27
N ASP A 407 -33.94 0.09 -10.97
CA ASP A 407 -34.28 0.55 -9.61
C ASP A 407 -34.35 -0.63 -8.62
N GLY A 408 -34.88 -1.77 -9.04
CA GLY A 408 -34.89 -3.01 -8.25
C GLY A 408 -33.47 -3.45 -7.87
N ALA A 409 -32.56 -3.54 -8.83
CA ALA A 409 -31.16 -3.89 -8.61
C ALA A 409 -30.43 -2.85 -7.74
N ASN A 410 -30.72 -1.56 -7.97
CA ASN A 410 -30.14 -0.45 -7.24
C ASN A 410 -30.60 -0.42 -5.76
N LYS A 411 -31.89 -0.67 -5.49
CA LYS A 411 -32.43 -0.74 -4.13
C LYS A 411 -31.79 -1.88 -3.33
N GLU A 412 -31.58 -3.03 -3.94
CA GLU A 412 -30.94 -4.19 -3.28
C GLU A 412 -29.48 -3.91 -2.92
N LEU A 413 -28.72 -3.31 -3.88
CA LEU A 413 -27.37 -2.86 -3.64
C LEU A 413 -27.32 -1.80 -2.53
N THR A 414 -28.19 -0.79 -2.62
CA THR A 414 -28.26 0.30 -1.62
C THR A 414 -28.54 -0.24 -0.22
N LYS A 415 -29.52 -1.14 -0.07
CA LYS A 415 -29.86 -1.77 1.22
C LYS A 415 -28.65 -2.51 1.82
N THR A 416 -27.95 -3.28 1.01
CA THR A 416 -26.76 -4.05 1.44
C THR A 416 -25.59 -3.13 1.79
N THR A 417 -25.33 -2.11 0.97
CA THR A 417 -24.28 -1.09 1.19
C THR A 417 -24.56 -0.30 2.46
N LEU A 418 -25.81 0.12 2.67
CA LEU A 418 -26.21 0.88 3.86
C LEU A 418 -26.01 0.06 5.14
N PHE A 419 -26.39 -1.24 5.14
CA PHE A 419 -26.13 -2.12 6.27
C PHE A 419 -24.62 -2.25 6.56
N THR A 420 -23.83 -2.53 5.52
CA THR A 420 -22.38 -2.70 5.65
C THR A 420 -21.72 -1.42 6.18
N ASN A 421 -22.08 -0.28 5.61
CA ASN A 421 -21.55 1.02 6.05
C ASN A 421 -21.96 1.34 7.50
N ARG A 422 -23.20 1.06 7.91
CA ARG A 422 -23.64 1.22 9.30
C ARG A 422 -22.80 0.39 10.26
N VAL A 423 -22.57 -0.88 9.95
CA VAL A 423 -21.69 -1.74 10.77
C VAL A 423 -20.27 -1.18 10.85
N MET A 424 -19.70 -0.77 9.70
CA MET A 424 -18.34 -0.23 9.67
C MET A 424 -18.24 1.15 10.32
N THR A 425 -19.29 1.95 10.31
CA THR A 425 -19.32 3.25 10.99
C THR A 425 -19.14 3.11 12.51
N PHE A 426 -19.59 2.00 13.12
CA PHE A 426 -19.35 1.75 14.53
C PHE A 426 -17.88 1.52 14.89
N MET A 427 -17.02 1.20 13.91
CA MET A 427 -15.63 0.84 14.16
C MET A 427 -14.87 1.96 14.89
N MET A 428 -14.92 3.21 14.40
CA MET A 428 -14.19 4.31 15.03
C MET A 428 -14.79 4.76 16.37
N PRO A 429 -16.11 5.00 16.49
CA PRO A 429 -16.71 5.36 17.79
C PRO A 429 -16.53 4.27 18.85
N GLY A 430 -16.66 3.00 18.46
CA GLY A 430 -16.45 1.90 19.41
C GLY A 430 -15.00 1.78 19.87
N MET A 431 -14.03 1.95 18.99
CA MET A 431 -12.61 1.99 19.36
C MET A 431 -12.32 3.20 20.28
N MET A 432 -12.88 4.37 19.98
CA MET A 432 -12.75 5.54 20.86
C MET A 432 -13.40 5.30 22.23
N MET A 433 -14.55 4.64 22.26
CA MET A 433 -15.19 4.27 23.52
C MET A 433 -14.30 3.32 24.33
N ILE A 434 -13.73 2.28 23.69
CA ILE A 434 -12.79 1.37 24.35
C ILE A 434 -11.58 2.13 24.89
N MET A 435 -11.00 3.07 24.09
CA MET A 435 -9.87 3.90 24.53
C MET A 435 -10.25 4.78 25.75
N ASN A 436 -11.41 5.43 25.73
CA ASN A 436 -11.82 6.27 26.81
C ASN A 436 -12.10 5.45 28.09
N VAL A 437 -12.78 4.31 27.96
CA VAL A 437 -13.02 3.39 29.10
C VAL A 437 -11.69 2.85 29.65
N LEU A 438 -10.76 2.50 28.77
CA LEU A 438 -9.40 2.10 29.15
C LEU A 438 -8.68 3.20 29.92
N THR A 439 -8.74 4.45 29.44
CA THR A 439 -8.13 5.61 30.10
C THR A 439 -8.75 5.84 31.48
N VAL A 440 -10.08 5.81 31.58
CA VAL A 440 -10.76 5.92 32.88
C VAL A 440 -10.36 4.80 33.82
N GLY A 441 -10.28 3.56 33.32
CA GLY A 441 -9.81 2.40 34.10
C GLY A 441 -8.38 2.56 34.61
N ILE A 442 -7.47 3.04 33.75
CA ILE A 442 -6.08 3.32 34.13
C ILE A 442 -6.02 4.42 35.19
N VAL A 443 -6.76 5.51 35.01
CA VAL A 443 -6.81 6.62 35.98
C VAL A 443 -7.39 6.15 37.30
N TRP A 444 -8.48 5.38 37.28
CA TRP A 444 -9.12 4.86 38.49
C TRP A 444 -8.17 3.95 39.30
N VAL A 445 -7.57 2.95 38.66
CA VAL A 445 -6.64 2.02 39.33
C VAL A 445 -5.33 2.73 39.69
N GLY A 446 -4.85 3.61 38.79
CA GLY A 446 -3.64 4.40 39.00
C GLY A 446 -3.75 5.36 40.17
N ALA A 447 -4.90 6.03 40.33
CA ALA A 447 -5.15 6.92 41.47
C ALA A 447 -5.06 6.20 42.80
N HIS A 448 -5.66 5.00 42.91
CA HIS A 448 -5.53 4.16 44.12
C HIS A 448 -4.09 3.73 44.40
N LYS A 449 -3.30 3.47 43.32
CA LYS A 449 -1.89 3.12 43.46
C LYS A 449 -1.01 4.32 43.82
N ILE A 450 -1.37 5.52 43.35
CA ILE A 450 -0.70 6.75 43.74
C ILE A 450 -0.99 7.06 45.21
N ASP A 451 -2.26 6.94 45.62
CA ASP A 451 -2.68 7.08 47.03
C ASP A 451 -1.96 6.07 47.94
N ALA A 452 -1.82 4.82 47.50
CA ALA A 452 -1.02 3.79 48.19
C ALA A 452 0.50 4.01 48.05
N GLY A 453 0.98 5.03 47.36
CA GLY A 453 2.40 5.35 47.17
C GLY A 453 3.19 4.39 46.29
N THR A 454 2.51 3.46 45.58
CA THR A 454 3.17 2.45 44.73
C THR A 454 3.38 2.92 43.30
N MET A 455 2.95 4.15 42.95
CA MET A 455 3.06 4.69 41.61
C MET A 455 3.17 6.22 41.66
N GLN A 456 3.91 6.80 40.71
CA GLN A 456 3.99 8.25 40.52
C GLN A 456 3.00 8.73 39.44
N VAL A 457 2.63 10.01 39.46
CA VAL A 457 1.68 10.62 38.52
C VAL A 457 2.18 10.59 37.09
N GLY A 458 3.48 10.87 36.89
CA GLY A 458 4.11 10.80 35.58
C GLY A 458 4.12 9.38 35.00
N ALA A 459 4.40 8.38 35.83
CA ALA A 459 4.33 6.98 35.41
C ALA A 459 2.91 6.59 34.95
N MET A 460 1.84 7.06 35.62
CA MET A 460 0.47 6.86 35.18
C MET A 460 0.21 7.54 33.82
N THR A 461 0.69 8.74 33.62
CA THR A 461 0.55 9.49 32.36
C THR A 461 1.27 8.78 31.20
N ALA A 462 2.50 8.28 31.43
CA ALA A 462 3.23 7.47 30.46
C ALA A 462 2.48 6.17 30.14
N PHE A 463 1.93 5.50 31.15
CA PHE A 463 1.14 4.27 30.98
C PHE A 463 -0.09 4.48 30.10
N ILE A 464 -0.84 5.59 30.29
CA ILE A 464 -1.96 5.97 29.43
C ILE A 464 -1.49 6.12 27.98
N THR A 465 -0.36 6.82 27.78
CA THR A 465 0.17 7.08 26.42
C THR A 465 0.63 5.77 25.75
N TYR A 466 1.30 4.87 26.48
CA TYR A 466 1.65 3.54 25.96
C TYR A 466 0.43 2.71 25.63
N ALA A 467 -0.60 2.74 26.47
CA ALA A 467 -1.86 2.06 26.22
C ALA A 467 -2.51 2.54 24.92
N MET A 468 -2.56 3.86 24.69
CA MET A 468 -3.05 4.45 23.45
C MET A 468 -2.23 4.02 22.23
N MET A 469 -0.89 3.97 22.33
CA MET A 469 -0.01 3.50 21.25
C MET A 469 -0.27 2.04 20.90
N ILE A 470 -0.46 1.17 21.89
CA ILE A 470 -0.79 -0.24 21.70
C ILE A 470 -2.13 -0.35 20.96
N VAL A 471 -3.18 0.33 21.42
CA VAL A 471 -4.50 0.35 20.76
C VAL A 471 -4.41 0.82 19.31
N MET A 472 -3.67 1.90 19.05
CA MET A 472 -3.46 2.43 17.70
C MET A 472 -2.72 1.44 16.79
N SER A 473 -1.75 0.66 17.32
CA SER A 473 -1.07 -0.38 16.56
C SER A 473 -2.03 -1.47 16.08
N PHE A 474 -2.97 -1.91 16.92
CA PHE A 474 -4.01 -2.87 16.54
C PHE A 474 -4.98 -2.29 15.51
N LEU A 475 -5.31 -1.01 15.62
CA LEU A 475 -6.19 -0.33 14.67
C LEU A 475 -5.53 -0.26 13.27
N MET A 476 -4.22 0.04 13.20
CA MET A 476 -3.44 0.02 11.95
C MET A 476 -3.47 -1.37 11.30
N LEU A 477 -3.25 -2.44 12.07
CA LEU A 477 -3.30 -3.82 11.57
C LEU A 477 -4.69 -4.21 11.08
N THR A 478 -5.74 -3.75 11.77
CA THR A 478 -7.13 -4.02 11.38
C THR A 478 -7.48 -3.36 10.05
N MET A 479 -7.10 -2.10 9.83
CA MET A 479 -7.31 -1.42 8.54
C MET A 479 -6.65 -2.17 7.38
N MET A 480 -5.45 -2.69 7.61
CA MET A 480 -4.72 -3.46 6.59
C MET A 480 -5.39 -4.79 6.26
N SER A 481 -6.03 -5.44 7.23
CA SER A 481 -6.75 -6.71 7.03
C SER A 481 -7.88 -6.61 5.99
N ILE A 482 -8.43 -5.42 5.78
CA ILE A 482 -9.47 -5.16 4.76
C ILE A 482 -8.85 -4.92 3.38
N MET A 483 -7.69 -4.27 3.30
CA MET A 483 -7.07 -3.87 2.02
C MET A 483 -6.23 -4.98 1.39
N LEU A 484 -5.56 -5.80 2.21
CA LEU A 484 -4.69 -6.88 1.74
C LEU A 484 -5.39 -7.93 0.84
N PRO A 485 -6.61 -8.41 1.13
CA PRO A 485 -7.31 -9.35 0.26
C PRO A 485 -7.60 -8.79 -1.14
N ARG A 486 -7.96 -7.51 -1.23
CA ARG A 486 -8.21 -6.86 -2.53
C ARG A 486 -6.94 -6.80 -3.39
N ALA A 487 -5.83 -6.41 -2.79
CA ALA A 487 -4.55 -6.40 -3.48
C ALA A 487 -4.07 -7.81 -3.86
N ALA A 488 -4.40 -8.83 -3.06
CA ALA A 488 -4.08 -10.22 -3.37
C ALA A 488 -4.85 -10.72 -4.63
N VAL A 489 -6.12 -10.33 -4.79
CA VAL A 489 -6.91 -10.61 -6.00
C VAL A 489 -6.31 -9.88 -7.20
N ALA A 490 -6.02 -8.59 -7.09
CA ALA A 490 -5.38 -7.81 -8.15
C ALA A 490 -4.03 -8.44 -8.57
N ALA A 491 -3.21 -8.84 -7.60
CA ALA A 491 -1.94 -9.54 -7.86
C ALA A 491 -2.16 -10.89 -8.56
N GLY A 492 -3.22 -11.62 -8.22
CA GLY A 492 -3.60 -12.85 -8.91
C GLY A 492 -3.91 -12.63 -10.38
N ARG A 493 -4.73 -11.61 -10.68
CA ARG A 493 -5.13 -11.26 -12.05
C ARG A 493 -3.96 -10.77 -12.90
N ILE A 494 -3.04 -10.01 -12.32
CA ILE A 494 -1.83 -9.57 -13.02
C ILE A 494 -0.89 -10.75 -13.28
N ASP A 495 -0.70 -11.61 -12.28
CA ASP A 495 0.15 -12.78 -12.41
C ASP A 495 -0.36 -13.76 -13.47
N GLU A 496 -1.68 -13.92 -13.59
CA GLU A 496 -2.30 -14.69 -14.67
C GLU A 496 -1.83 -14.18 -16.04
N VAL A 497 -1.87 -12.88 -16.31
CA VAL A 497 -1.38 -12.30 -17.57
C VAL A 497 0.12 -12.52 -17.75
N ILE A 498 0.92 -12.34 -16.69
CA ILE A 498 2.39 -12.50 -16.77
C ILE A 498 2.79 -13.95 -17.01
N GLN A 499 2.05 -14.91 -16.45
CA GLN A 499 2.34 -16.34 -16.57
C GLN A 499 1.79 -16.96 -17.86
N THR A 500 0.81 -16.32 -18.50
CA THR A 500 0.27 -16.80 -19.77
C THR A 500 1.33 -16.64 -20.84
N GLU A 501 1.77 -17.75 -21.41
CA GLU A 501 2.69 -17.77 -22.53
C GLU A 501 1.92 -17.69 -23.84
N SER A 502 2.48 -17.01 -24.83
CA SER A 502 1.90 -17.00 -26.16
C SER A 502 1.94 -18.41 -26.76
N SER A 503 0.81 -18.85 -27.33
CA SER A 503 0.72 -20.13 -28.02
C SER A 503 1.59 -20.17 -29.27
N ILE A 504 1.89 -19.00 -29.84
CA ILE A 504 2.76 -18.87 -31.01
C ILE A 504 4.07 -18.23 -30.56
N GLN A 505 5.15 -18.98 -30.79
CA GLN A 505 6.52 -18.54 -30.45
C GLN A 505 7.44 -18.85 -31.62
N ASP A 506 8.52 -18.07 -31.73
CA ASP A 506 9.60 -18.38 -32.68
C ASP A 506 10.33 -19.64 -32.27
N VAL A 507 10.72 -20.42 -33.26
CA VAL A 507 11.54 -21.61 -33.01
C VAL A 507 12.93 -21.23 -32.54
N LYS A 508 13.57 -22.09 -31.76
CA LYS A 508 14.91 -21.82 -31.20
C LYS A 508 16.00 -21.72 -32.28
N ASN A 509 15.86 -22.47 -33.37
CA ASN A 509 16.76 -22.46 -34.50
C ASN A 509 15.96 -22.20 -35.77
N PRO A 510 15.68 -20.93 -36.11
CA PRO A 510 14.88 -20.59 -37.28
C PRO A 510 15.66 -20.85 -38.59
N GLU A 511 14.96 -21.30 -39.60
CA GLU A 511 15.48 -21.38 -40.97
C GLU A 511 15.53 -19.94 -41.54
N GLN A 512 16.62 -19.63 -42.25
CA GLN A 512 16.75 -18.37 -42.97
C GLN A 512 15.95 -18.39 -44.28
N LEU A 513 15.21 -17.35 -44.56
CA LEU A 513 14.52 -17.18 -45.84
C LEU A 513 15.55 -16.72 -46.86
N GLU A 514 16.05 -17.62 -47.72
CA GLU A 514 17.08 -17.33 -48.72
C GLU A 514 16.46 -16.79 -50.05
N VAL A 515 15.19 -17.09 -50.25
CA VAL A 515 14.42 -16.72 -51.46
C VAL A 515 13.27 -15.84 -51.01
N HIS A 516 13.08 -14.72 -51.69
CA HIS A 516 12.08 -13.71 -51.39
C HIS A 516 11.14 -13.48 -52.59
N ASN A 517 10.58 -14.56 -53.14
CA ASN A 517 9.64 -14.49 -54.27
C ASN A 517 8.20 -14.26 -53.82
N GLY A 518 7.87 -14.67 -52.61
CA GLY A 518 6.52 -14.50 -52.05
C GLY A 518 5.54 -15.60 -52.47
N VAL A 519 6.01 -16.79 -52.83
CA VAL A 519 5.14 -17.95 -53.13
C VAL A 519 4.50 -18.47 -51.84
N VAL A 520 3.20 -18.42 -51.72
CA VAL A 520 2.42 -18.95 -50.58
C VAL A 520 1.74 -20.24 -51.00
N ARG A 521 2.07 -21.36 -50.29
CA ARG A 521 1.42 -22.65 -50.53
C ARG A 521 0.75 -23.18 -49.27
N PHE A 522 -0.53 -23.49 -49.40
CA PHE A 522 -1.29 -24.31 -48.43
C PHE A 522 -1.18 -25.76 -48.86
N ASP A 523 -0.79 -26.64 -47.94
CA ASP A 523 -0.57 -28.06 -48.19
C ASP A 523 -1.43 -28.87 -47.21
N HIS A 524 -2.64 -29.22 -47.61
CA HIS A 524 -3.64 -29.99 -46.86
C HIS A 524 -3.95 -29.40 -45.47
N VAL A 525 -4.19 -28.09 -45.44
CA VAL A 525 -4.37 -27.30 -44.17
C VAL A 525 -5.73 -27.56 -43.56
N ASN A 526 -5.73 -27.90 -42.25
CA ASN A 526 -6.87 -27.91 -41.37
C ASN A 526 -6.66 -26.90 -40.27
N PHE A 527 -7.76 -26.26 -39.86
CA PHE A 527 -7.70 -25.29 -38.76
C PHE A 527 -8.94 -25.30 -37.88
N ARG A 528 -8.71 -25.27 -36.59
CA ARG A 528 -9.72 -25.14 -35.53
C ARG A 528 -9.31 -24.07 -34.54
N TYR A 529 -10.26 -23.21 -34.14
CA TYR A 529 -10.02 -22.21 -33.11
C TYR A 529 -9.77 -22.87 -31.74
N PRO A 530 -8.93 -22.27 -30.89
CA PRO A 530 -8.72 -22.77 -29.53
C PRO A 530 -10.04 -22.89 -28.77
N GLY A 531 -10.31 -24.08 -28.21
CA GLY A 531 -11.54 -24.35 -27.47
C GLY A 531 -12.79 -24.71 -28.31
N ALA A 532 -12.68 -24.70 -29.65
CA ALA A 532 -13.75 -25.21 -30.52
C ALA A 532 -13.71 -26.72 -30.62
N GLU A 533 -14.87 -27.37 -30.88
CA GLU A 533 -14.96 -28.82 -31.04
C GLU A 533 -14.71 -29.25 -32.49
N GLU A 534 -15.05 -28.42 -33.48
CA GLU A 534 -14.96 -28.71 -34.90
C GLU A 534 -13.97 -27.83 -35.63
N ASP A 535 -13.41 -28.33 -36.73
CA ASP A 535 -12.52 -27.57 -37.61
C ASP A 535 -13.35 -26.54 -38.40
N VAL A 536 -12.80 -25.37 -38.62
CA VAL A 536 -13.36 -24.26 -39.42
C VAL A 536 -12.84 -24.31 -40.86
N LEU A 537 -11.68 -24.89 -41.09
CA LEU A 537 -11.08 -25.10 -42.39
C LEU A 537 -10.70 -26.60 -42.54
N HIS A 538 -11.04 -27.17 -43.66
CA HIS A 538 -10.82 -28.59 -43.92
C HIS A 538 -10.07 -28.78 -45.24
N ASP A 539 -8.93 -29.43 -45.19
CA ASP A 539 -8.12 -29.89 -46.33
C ASP A 539 -7.91 -28.83 -47.41
N ILE A 540 -7.50 -27.64 -46.97
CA ILE A 540 -7.22 -26.53 -47.89
C ILE A 540 -5.91 -26.73 -48.63
N ASP A 541 -5.95 -26.84 -49.95
CA ASP A 541 -4.78 -27.01 -50.81
C ASP A 541 -4.81 -26.06 -52.02
N PHE A 542 -3.85 -25.12 -52.04
CA PHE A 542 -3.65 -24.21 -53.17
C PHE A 542 -2.27 -23.53 -53.14
N VAL A 543 -1.91 -22.89 -54.26
CA VAL A 543 -0.69 -22.08 -54.35
C VAL A 543 -1.07 -20.71 -54.86
N ALA A 544 -0.58 -19.69 -54.16
CA ALA A 544 -0.63 -18.27 -54.62
C ALA A 544 0.77 -17.89 -55.12
N GLU A 545 0.87 -17.41 -56.33
CA GLU A 545 2.14 -17.18 -57.04
C GLU A 545 2.42 -15.67 -57.22
N PRO A 546 3.69 -15.26 -57.27
CA PRO A 546 4.08 -13.88 -57.57
C PRO A 546 3.53 -13.39 -58.90
N GLY A 547 3.16 -12.12 -58.97
CA GLY A 547 2.59 -11.51 -60.16
C GLY A 547 1.16 -11.94 -60.50
N LYS A 548 0.55 -12.75 -59.63
CA LYS A 548 -0.84 -13.24 -59.78
C LYS A 548 -1.73 -12.86 -58.61
N THR A 549 -2.99 -12.64 -58.92
CA THR A 549 -4.05 -12.41 -57.93
C THR A 549 -4.79 -13.69 -57.65
N THR A 550 -4.74 -14.16 -56.39
CA THR A 550 -5.58 -15.23 -55.87
C THR A 550 -6.73 -14.64 -55.10
N ALA A 551 -7.92 -14.80 -55.59
CA ALA A 551 -9.16 -14.31 -54.95
C ALA A 551 -9.83 -15.43 -54.17
N ILE A 552 -10.44 -15.09 -53.01
CA ILE A 552 -11.17 -16.00 -52.17
C ILE A 552 -12.60 -15.46 -52.01
N ILE A 553 -13.61 -16.26 -52.46
CA ILE A 553 -15.01 -15.94 -52.36
C ILE A 553 -15.78 -17.08 -51.73
N GLY A 554 -16.96 -16.80 -51.19
CA GLY A 554 -17.86 -17.76 -50.56
C GLY A 554 -18.87 -17.08 -49.67
N SER A 555 -19.78 -17.88 -49.09
CA SER A 555 -20.82 -17.40 -48.20
C SER A 555 -20.28 -16.74 -46.92
N THR A 556 -21.11 -15.97 -46.22
CA THR A 556 -20.71 -15.39 -44.92
C THR A 556 -20.51 -16.53 -43.89
N GLY A 557 -19.40 -16.51 -43.20
CA GLY A 557 -19.08 -17.53 -42.19
C GLY A 557 -18.32 -18.77 -42.71
N CYS A 558 -18.09 -18.91 -44.04
CA CYS A 558 -17.37 -20.08 -44.62
C CYS A 558 -15.86 -20.14 -44.35
N GLY A 559 -15.28 -19.24 -43.54
CA GLY A 559 -13.86 -19.30 -43.14
C GLY A 559 -12.88 -18.43 -43.91
N LYS A 560 -13.31 -17.51 -44.81
CA LYS A 560 -12.43 -16.66 -45.63
C LYS A 560 -11.39 -15.85 -44.84
N SER A 561 -11.84 -15.07 -43.86
CA SER A 561 -10.94 -14.29 -43.00
C SER A 561 -10.07 -15.18 -42.15
N THR A 562 -10.59 -16.33 -41.71
CA THR A 562 -9.79 -17.33 -40.99
C THR A 562 -8.62 -17.82 -41.83
N LEU A 563 -8.85 -18.14 -43.10
CA LEU A 563 -7.83 -18.62 -44.01
C LEU A 563 -6.69 -17.61 -44.21
N VAL A 564 -7.02 -16.34 -44.47
CA VAL A 564 -5.99 -15.33 -44.69
C VAL A 564 -5.26 -14.91 -43.42
N ASN A 565 -5.86 -15.05 -42.24
CA ASN A 565 -5.23 -14.81 -40.94
C ASN A 565 -4.17 -15.86 -40.59
N LEU A 566 -4.19 -17.03 -41.21
CA LEU A 566 -3.15 -18.07 -41.03
C LEU A 566 -1.85 -17.72 -41.72
N ILE A 567 -1.87 -16.93 -42.81
CA ILE A 567 -0.68 -16.56 -43.58
C ILE A 567 0.33 -15.72 -42.75
N PRO A 568 -0.09 -14.63 -42.08
CA PRO A 568 0.79 -13.86 -41.20
C PRO A 568 1.03 -14.57 -39.84
N ARG A 569 0.62 -15.83 -39.71
CA ARG A 569 0.75 -16.66 -38.51
C ARG A 569 0.14 -15.96 -37.29
N LEU A 570 -1.12 -15.48 -37.45
CA LEU A 570 -1.93 -14.98 -36.29
C LEU A 570 -2.51 -16.14 -35.49
N TYR A 571 -2.61 -17.33 -36.12
CA TYR A 571 -2.92 -18.63 -35.54
C TYR A 571 -2.04 -19.67 -36.22
N ASP A 572 -1.68 -20.73 -35.54
CA ASP A 572 -1.02 -21.90 -36.13
C ASP A 572 -2.07 -22.90 -36.62
N VAL A 573 -1.78 -23.60 -37.73
CA VAL A 573 -2.67 -24.61 -38.30
C VAL A 573 -2.74 -25.87 -37.39
N THR A 574 -3.90 -26.53 -37.35
CA THR A 574 -4.10 -27.74 -36.56
C THR A 574 -3.71 -29.01 -37.34
N GLY A 575 -3.67 -28.95 -38.68
CA GLY A 575 -3.21 -30.00 -39.55
C GLY A 575 -2.64 -29.45 -40.85
N GLY A 576 -1.78 -30.19 -41.54
CA GLY A 576 -1.09 -29.70 -42.73
C GLY A 576 0.00 -28.67 -42.43
N LYS A 577 0.34 -27.88 -43.45
CA LYS A 577 1.35 -26.80 -43.32
C LYS A 577 1.09 -25.68 -44.32
N ILE A 578 1.54 -24.49 -43.96
CA ILE A 578 1.61 -23.33 -44.87
C ILE A 578 3.11 -23.06 -45.13
N MET A 579 3.44 -22.91 -46.39
CA MET A 579 4.83 -22.67 -46.80
C MET A 579 4.96 -21.33 -47.49
N LEU A 580 6.05 -20.62 -47.17
CA LEU A 580 6.50 -19.42 -47.83
C LEU A 580 7.83 -19.76 -48.56
N ASP A 581 7.82 -19.62 -49.89
CA ASP A 581 8.97 -19.95 -50.72
C ASP A 581 9.57 -21.33 -50.44
N GLY A 582 8.71 -22.34 -50.19
CA GLY A 582 9.06 -23.71 -49.91
C GLY A 582 9.41 -24.04 -48.45
N LYS A 583 9.43 -23.07 -47.54
CA LYS A 583 9.71 -23.27 -46.11
C LYS A 583 8.41 -23.17 -45.31
N ASP A 584 8.24 -24.03 -44.30
CA ASP A 584 7.10 -23.97 -43.38
C ASP A 584 7.19 -22.69 -42.56
N ILE A 585 6.12 -21.89 -42.53
CA ILE A 585 6.05 -20.61 -41.78
C ILE A 585 6.28 -20.77 -40.28
N ARG A 586 6.15 -21.98 -39.72
CA ARG A 586 6.44 -22.29 -38.32
C ARG A 586 7.96 -22.40 -38.06
N ASN A 587 8.77 -22.64 -39.08
CA ASN A 587 10.20 -22.82 -38.96
C ASN A 587 11.01 -21.54 -39.21
N ILE A 588 10.39 -20.45 -39.68
CA ILE A 588 11.02 -19.15 -39.86
C ILE A 588 10.62 -18.22 -38.71
N THR A 589 11.34 -17.10 -38.52
CA THR A 589 10.95 -16.14 -37.48
C THR A 589 9.68 -15.41 -37.90
N MET A 590 8.85 -15.05 -36.91
CA MET A 590 7.64 -14.21 -37.17
C MET A 590 7.99 -12.87 -37.79
N LYS A 591 9.18 -12.36 -37.49
CA LYS A 591 9.66 -11.09 -38.08
C LYS A 591 9.90 -11.27 -39.58
N ASP A 592 10.71 -12.27 -39.98
CA ASP A 592 11.05 -12.51 -41.40
C ASP A 592 9.78 -12.83 -42.21
N LEU A 593 8.85 -13.65 -41.63
CA LEU A 593 7.57 -13.92 -42.25
C LEU A 593 6.76 -12.65 -42.50
N ARG A 594 6.60 -11.83 -41.45
CA ARG A 594 5.74 -10.65 -41.50
C ARG A 594 6.37 -9.50 -42.27
N ASP A 595 7.70 -9.45 -42.37
CA ASP A 595 8.38 -8.46 -43.20
C ASP A 595 8.03 -8.62 -44.69
N GLU A 596 7.77 -9.85 -45.15
CA GLU A 596 7.32 -10.13 -46.53
C GLU A 596 5.83 -9.83 -46.77
N ILE A 597 5.03 -9.55 -45.74
CA ILE A 597 3.56 -9.43 -45.85
C ILE A 597 3.07 -8.02 -45.61
N GLY A 598 2.29 -7.49 -46.52
CA GLY A 598 1.43 -6.31 -46.34
C GLY A 598 -0.01 -6.74 -46.08
N PHE A 599 -0.47 -6.64 -44.85
CA PHE A 599 -1.79 -7.11 -44.43
C PHE A 599 -2.76 -5.95 -44.23
N VAL A 600 -3.91 -6.03 -44.89
CA VAL A 600 -5.00 -5.03 -44.76
C VAL A 600 -6.23 -5.78 -44.17
N PRO A 601 -6.56 -5.60 -42.89
CA PRO A 601 -7.69 -6.25 -42.26
C PRO A 601 -9.03 -5.70 -42.76
N GLN A 602 -10.09 -6.48 -42.56
CA GLN A 602 -11.46 -6.12 -42.95
C GLN A 602 -11.91 -4.76 -42.38
N LYS A 603 -11.55 -4.46 -41.14
CA LYS A 603 -11.76 -3.15 -40.51
C LYS A 603 -10.45 -2.38 -40.53
N GLY A 604 -10.39 -1.30 -41.30
CA GLY A 604 -9.23 -0.41 -41.27
C GLY A 604 -8.98 0.18 -39.88
N VAL A 605 -7.87 -0.17 -39.26
CA VAL A 605 -7.45 0.37 -37.98
C VAL A 605 -6.39 1.41 -38.16
N LEU A 606 -6.64 2.62 -37.63
CA LEU A 606 -5.68 3.71 -37.60
C LEU A 606 -5.27 4.02 -36.16
N PHE A 607 -4.00 4.36 -35.99
CA PHE A 607 -3.44 4.78 -34.72
C PHE A 607 -3.53 6.30 -34.55
N SER A 608 -3.60 6.77 -33.34
CA SER A 608 -3.50 8.20 -33.02
C SER A 608 -2.13 8.75 -33.47
N GLY A 609 -2.13 9.89 -34.08
CA GLY A 609 -0.93 10.50 -34.68
C GLY A 609 -1.30 11.32 -35.93
N THR A 610 -0.50 11.30 -36.97
CA THR A 610 -0.79 11.96 -38.25
C THR A 610 -1.08 10.94 -39.35
N ILE A 611 -1.58 11.38 -40.50
CA ILE A 611 -1.70 10.53 -41.69
C ILE A 611 -0.33 9.95 -42.05
N ALA A 612 0.71 10.82 -42.15
CA ALA A 612 2.09 10.39 -42.42
C ALA A 612 2.58 9.31 -41.43
N SER A 613 2.37 9.49 -40.12
CA SER A 613 2.78 8.50 -39.11
C SER A 613 2.06 7.16 -39.26
N ASN A 614 0.81 7.18 -39.69
CA ASN A 614 0.04 5.97 -39.98
C ASN A 614 0.53 5.24 -41.24
N LEU A 615 0.97 5.96 -42.27
CA LEU A 615 1.54 5.34 -43.46
C LEU A 615 2.93 4.76 -43.20
N ARG A 616 3.77 5.50 -42.47
CA ARG A 616 5.10 5.03 -42.02
C ARG A 616 5.07 3.84 -41.02
N PHE A 617 3.91 3.58 -40.41
CA PHE A 617 3.78 2.41 -39.55
C PHE A 617 4.10 1.08 -40.26
N GLY A 618 3.95 1.02 -41.61
CA GLY A 618 4.35 -0.12 -42.43
C GLY A 618 5.88 -0.22 -42.64
N LYS A 619 6.56 0.93 -42.68
CA LYS A 619 8.01 1.07 -42.93
C LYS A 619 8.48 2.37 -42.28
N ASP A 620 9.18 2.27 -41.13
CA ASP A 620 9.56 3.44 -40.31
C ASP A 620 10.43 4.46 -41.04
N ASP A 621 11.27 4.03 -41.98
CA ASP A 621 12.18 4.83 -42.78
C ASP A 621 11.60 5.27 -44.15
N ALA A 622 10.30 5.05 -44.38
CA ALA A 622 9.66 5.48 -45.62
C ALA A 622 9.77 7.00 -45.83
N THR A 623 10.28 7.38 -46.99
CA THR A 623 10.41 8.77 -47.39
C THR A 623 9.05 9.42 -47.72
N ASP A 624 8.97 10.74 -47.74
CA ASP A 624 7.75 11.44 -48.08
C ASP A 624 7.26 11.05 -49.49
N ALA A 625 8.16 10.89 -50.47
CA ALA A 625 7.83 10.44 -51.81
C ALA A 625 7.24 9.02 -51.87
N GLU A 626 7.73 8.10 -51.00
CA GLU A 626 7.19 6.75 -50.92
C GLU A 626 5.78 6.74 -50.33
N ILE A 627 5.51 7.49 -49.24
CA ILE A 627 4.18 7.58 -48.66
C ILE A 627 3.19 8.31 -49.57
N GLU A 628 3.63 9.32 -50.30
CA GLU A 628 2.82 10.01 -51.31
C GLU A 628 2.45 9.09 -52.49
N LYS A 629 3.41 8.32 -52.97
CA LYS A 629 3.19 7.29 -54.01
C LYS A 629 2.21 6.22 -53.52
N ALA A 630 2.39 5.74 -52.28
CA ALA A 630 1.48 4.75 -51.67
C ALA A 630 0.07 5.30 -51.53
N ALA A 631 -0.07 6.56 -51.09
CA ALA A 631 -1.35 7.23 -51.00
C ALA A 631 -2.02 7.42 -52.39
N ALA A 632 -1.24 7.73 -53.41
CA ALA A 632 -1.76 7.87 -54.79
C ALA A 632 -2.28 6.52 -55.32
N ILE A 633 -1.54 5.44 -55.15
CA ILE A 633 -1.96 4.08 -55.53
C ILE A 633 -3.26 3.70 -54.77
N ALA A 634 -3.32 3.99 -53.45
CA ALA A 634 -4.49 3.72 -52.63
C ALA A 634 -5.67 4.68 -52.87
N GLN A 635 -5.60 5.56 -53.87
CA GLN A 635 -6.62 6.58 -54.19
C GLN A 635 -6.93 7.50 -52.97
N ALA A 636 -5.92 7.79 -52.14
CA ALA A 636 -6.06 8.54 -50.91
C ALA A 636 -5.69 10.01 -51.03
N THR A 637 -4.92 10.39 -52.09
CA THR A 637 -4.34 11.74 -52.29
C THR A 637 -5.39 12.84 -52.27
N GLU A 638 -6.52 12.65 -53.00
CA GLU A 638 -7.57 13.66 -53.11
C GLU A 638 -8.10 14.13 -51.73
N PHE A 639 -8.45 13.20 -50.86
CA PHE A 639 -8.99 13.59 -49.55
C PHE A 639 -7.89 14.01 -48.56
N ILE A 640 -6.62 13.56 -48.74
CA ILE A 640 -5.49 14.03 -47.94
C ILE A 640 -5.18 15.49 -48.26
N GLU A 641 -5.07 15.83 -49.57
CA GLU A 641 -4.77 17.19 -50.01
C GLU A 641 -5.91 18.18 -49.73
N ALA A 642 -7.14 17.70 -49.65
CA ALA A 642 -8.29 18.51 -49.25
C ALA A 642 -8.29 18.91 -47.76
N LYS A 643 -7.37 18.38 -46.95
CA LYS A 643 -7.21 18.77 -45.54
C LYS A 643 -6.17 19.87 -45.39
N ASP A 644 -6.38 20.77 -44.43
CA ASP A 644 -5.51 21.95 -44.23
C ASP A 644 -4.04 21.53 -43.98
N ASP A 645 -3.82 20.48 -43.12
CA ASP A 645 -2.49 20.00 -42.77
C ASP A 645 -2.02 18.80 -43.62
N LYS A 646 -2.76 18.42 -44.68
CA LYS A 646 -2.43 17.33 -45.61
C LYS A 646 -2.00 16.06 -44.86
N TYR A 647 -0.77 15.57 -45.10
CA TYR A 647 -0.20 14.37 -44.47
C TYR A 647 0.05 14.51 -42.96
N GLU A 648 0.21 15.77 -42.48
CA GLU A 648 0.35 16.04 -41.04
C GLU A 648 -1.00 16.18 -40.32
N THR A 649 -2.11 16.01 -41.04
CA THR A 649 -3.44 16.00 -40.42
C THR A 649 -3.53 14.97 -39.32
N ALA A 650 -3.99 15.40 -38.11
CA ALA A 650 -4.12 14.55 -36.94
C ALA A 650 -5.21 13.48 -37.14
N ILE A 651 -4.87 12.25 -36.81
CA ILE A 651 -5.78 11.10 -36.73
C ILE A 651 -6.11 10.84 -35.27
N ALA A 652 -7.39 10.89 -34.90
CA ALA A 652 -7.88 10.57 -33.59
C ALA A 652 -7.76 9.04 -33.32
N GLN A 653 -7.83 8.65 -32.06
CA GLN A 653 -7.78 7.23 -31.65
C GLN A 653 -8.83 6.40 -32.39
N GLY A 654 -8.38 5.34 -33.07
CA GLY A 654 -9.23 4.47 -33.88
C GLY A 654 -9.76 5.16 -35.17
N GLY A 655 -9.20 6.33 -35.53
CA GLY A 655 -9.59 7.06 -36.73
C GLY A 655 -11.03 7.60 -36.72
N THR A 656 -11.56 7.96 -35.55
CA THR A 656 -12.97 8.42 -35.43
C THR A 656 -13.28 9.69 -36.19
N ASN A 657 -12.27 10.45 -36.61
CA ASN A 657 -12.38 11.69 -37.39
C ASN A 657 -12.24 11.49 -38.90
N VAL A 658 -12.20 10.25 -39.37
CA VAL A 658 -12.18 9.92 -40.83
C VAL A 658 -13.26 8.90 -41.15
N SER A 659 -13.79 8.94 -42.40
CA SER A 659 -14.84 8.01 -42.86
C SER A 659 -14.34 6.58 -43.00
N GLY A 660 -15.24 5.58 -43.02
CA GLY A 660 -14.89 4.18 -43.22
C GLY A 660 -14.05 3.92 -44.46
N GLY A 661 -14.43 4.48 -45.61
CA GLY A 661 -13.68 4.38 -46.85
C GLY A 661 -12.33 5.08 -46.83
N GLN A 662 -12.22 6.21 -46.10
CA GLN A 662 -10.93 6.88 -45.87
C GLN A 662 -9.99 6.05 -45.01
N LYS A 663 -10.51 5.45 -43.90
CA LYS A 663 -9.74 4.52 -43.05
C LYS A 663 -9.18 3.36 -43.87
N GLN A 664 -10.03 2.78 -44.73
CA GLN A 664 -9.64 1.64 -45.54
C GLN A 664 -8.55 2.03 -46.56
N ARG A 665 -8.69 3.17 -47.25
CA ARG A 665 -7.68 3.65 -48.18
C ARG A 665 -6.33 3.97 -47.48
N LEU A 666 -6.36 4.51 -46.26
CA LEU A 666 -5.13 4.73 -45.47
C LEU A 666 -4.50 3.41 -45.00
N ALA A 667 -5.31 2.41 -44.63
CA ALA A 667 -4.80 1.09 -44.30
C ALA A 667 -4.17 0.35 -45.48
N ILE A 668 -4.77 0.53 -46.70
CA ILE A 668 -4.22 0.03 -47.96
C ILE A 668 -2.91 0.77 -48.29
N ALA A 669 -2.89 2.11 -48.20
CA ALA A 669 -1.68 2.91 -48.41
C ALA A 669 -0.53 2.49 -47.46
N ARG A 670 -0.83 2.21 -46.21
CA ARG A 670 0.14 1.66 -45.22
C ARG A 670 0.76 0.35 -45.71
N ALA A 671 -0.05 -0.58 -46.20
CA ALA A 671 0.44 -1.85 -46.72
C ALA A 671 1.29 -1.66 -47.97
N ILE A 672 0.92 -0.73 -48.85
CA ILE A 672 1.69 -0.40 -50.05
C ILE A 672 3.01 0.29 -49.72
N ALA A 673 3.02 1.20 -48.75
CA ALA A 673 4.24 1.89 -48.30
C ALA A 673 5.32 0.94 -47.76
N LYS A 674 4.90 -0.23 -47.26
CA LYS A 674 5.80 -1.30 -46.82
C LYS A 674 6.56 -1.98 -47.94
N ASP A 675 6.05 -1.96 -49.17
CA ASP A 675 6.60 -2.62 -50.39
C ASP A 675 6.85 -4.12 -50.21
N PRO A 676 5.85 -4.90 -49.73
CA PRO A 676 6.02 -6.33 -49.39
C PRO A 676 5.94 -7.22 -50.63
N LYS A 677 6.41 -8.47 -50.52
CA LYS A 677 6.29 -9.51 -51.56
C LYS A 677 4.88 -10.12 -51.59
N ILE A 678 4.12 -10.03 -50.52
CA ILE A 678 2.78 -10.61 -50.42
C ILE A 678 1.82 -9.51 -49.93
N PHE A 679 0.78 -9.25 -50.67
CA PHE A 679 -0.34 -8.40 -50.25
C PHE A 679 -1.54 -9.26 -49.89
N ILE A 680 -2.13 -9.02 -48.72
CA ILE A 680 -3.35 -9.66 -48.26
C ILE A 680 -4.40 -8.61 -47.97
N PHE A 681 -5.50 -8.66 -48.70
CA PHE A 681 -6.66 -7.76 -48.54
C PHE A 681 -7.85 -8.56 -48.04
N ASP A 682 -8.19 -8.44 -46.75
CA ASP A 682 -9.36 -9.11 -46.16
C ASP A 682 -10.60 -8.21 -46.29
N ASP A 683 -11.43 -8.44 -47.31
CA ASP A 683 -12.66 -7.70 -47.65
C ASP A 683 -12.47 -6.16 -47.67
N SER A 684 -11.27 -5.72 -48.04
CA SER A 684 -10.82 -4.34 -47.85
C SER A 684 -11.44 -3.38 -48.90
N PHE A 685 -12.07 -3.87 -49.93
CA PHE A 685 -12.67 -3.09 -51.02
C PHE A 685 -14.16 -2.84 -50.79
N SER A 686 -14.83 -3.60 -49.93
CA SER A 686 -16.29 -3.52 -49.72
C SER A 686 -16.79 -2.17 -49.19
N ALA A 687 -15.93 -1.44 -48.46
CA ALA A 687 -16.23 -0.10 -47.92
C ALA A 687 -16.02 1.03 -48.92
N LEU A 688 -15.56 0.72 -50.14
CA LEU A 688 -15.29 1.70 -51.19
C LEU A 688 -16.46 1.80 -52.19
N ASP A 689 -16.65 2.96 -52.79
CA ASP A 689 -17.55 3.10 -53.91
C ASP A 689 -16.99 2.43 -55.17
N LEU A 690 -17.84 2.05 -56.09
CA LEU A 690 -17.47 1.26 -57.27
C LEU A 690 -16.40 1.93 -58.15
N LYS A 691 -16.41 3.26 -58.25
CA LYS A 691 -15.44 4.03 -59.04
C LYS A 691 -14.05 3.98 -58.37
N THR A 692 -14.00 4.24 -57.11
CA THR A 692 -12.75 4.21 -56.30
C THR A 692 -12.18 2.79 -56.26
N ASP A 693 -13.01 1.76 -56.08
CA ASP A 693 -12.62 0.35 -56.11
C ASP A 693 -11.97 -0.03 -57.45
N ALA A 694 -12.61 0.31 -58.58
CA ALA A 694 -12.06 0.02 -59.90
C ALA A 694 -10.72 0.74 -60.16
N ALA A 695 -10.65 2.05 -59.81
CA ALA A 695 -9.42 2.84 -59.95
C ALA A 695 -8.27 2.30 -59.08
N LEU A 696 -8.56 1.90 -57.85
CA LEU A 696 -7.58 1.34 -56.92
C LEU A 696 -7.05 -0.02 -57.43
N ARG A 697 -7.91 -0.93 -57.87
CA ARG A 697 -7.49 -2.22 -58.44
C ARG A 697 -6.62 -2.05 -59.70
N LYS A 698 -6.97 -1.13 -60.57
CA LYS A 698 -6.16 -0.80 -61.72
C LYS A 698 -4.79 -0.28 -61.30
N ALA A 699 -4.74 0.63 -60.35
CA ALA A 699 -3.48 1.19 -59.83
C ALA A 699 -2.61 0.09 -59.15
N LEU A 700 -3.23 -0.82 -58.38
CA LEU A 700 -2.54 -1.99 -57.81
C LEU A 700 -1.94 -2.90 -58.89
N ALA A 701 -2.73 -3.30 -59.90
CA ALA A 701 -2.26 -4.14 -61.01
C ALA A 701 -1.08 -3.51 -61.81
N GLU A 702 -1.03 -2.20 -61.92
CA GLU A 702 0.04 -1.47 -62.61
C GLU A 702 1.32 -1.33 -61.76
N ASN A 703 1.20 -1.22 -60.42
CA ASN A 703 2.32 -0.90 -59.52
C ASN A 703 2.83 -2.07 -58.67
N VAL A 704 2.11 -3.21 -58.59
CA VAL A 704 2.42 -4.35 -57.72
C VAL A 704 2.58 -5.65 -58.59
N LYS A 705 3.31 -5.52 -59.69
CA LYS A 705 3.42 -6.62 -60.69
C LYS A 705 4.21 -7.83 -60.27
N ASP A 706 5.15 -7.64 -59.32
CA ASP A 706 6.08 -8.70 -58.91
C ASP A 706 5.69 -9.34 -57.57
N SER A 707 4.61 -8.93 -56.95
CA SER A 707 4.15 -9.42 -55.68
C SER A 707 2.96 -10.37 -55.81
N THR A 708 2.83 -11.29 -54.87
CA THR A 708 1.65 -12.16 -54.69
C THR A 708 0.50 -11.35 -54.11
N VAL A 709 -0.66 -11.34 -54.73
CA VAL A 709 -1.83 -10.64 -54.25
C VAL A 709 -2.92 -11.63 -53.87
N ILE A 710 -3.35 -11.60 -52.60
CA ILE A 710 -4.45 -12.41 -52.06
C ILE A 710 -5.59 -11.50 -51.65
N ILE A 711 -6.76 -11.71 -52.24
CA ILE A 711 -7.94 -10.83 -52.02
C ILE A 711 -9.10 -11.69 -51.52
N VAL A 712 -9.58 -11.41 -50.31
CA VAL A 712 -10.92 -11.86 -49.89
C VAL A 712 -11.94 -10.88 -50.38
N ALA A 713 -12.94 -11.35 -51.10
CA ALA A 713 -14.00 -10.51 -51.61
C ALA A 713 -15.37 -11.09 -51.37
N GLN A 714 -16.35 -10.20 -51.22
CA GLN A 714 -17.76 -10.54 -51.19
C GLN A 714 -18.45 -10.23 -52.55
N ARG A 715 -17.80 -9.41 -53.40
CA ARG A 715 -18.34 -8.99 -54.69
C ARG A 715 -17.60 -9.66 -55.83
N ILE A 716 -18.38 -10.31 -56.73
CA ILE A 716 -17.82 -10.90 -57.98
C ILE A 716 -17.05 -9.85 -58.81
N SER A 717 -17.62 -8.63 -58.94
CA SER A 717 -16.99 -7.52 -59.69
C SER A 717 -15.55 -7.21 -59.22
N THR A 718 -15.20 -7.52 -57.98
CA THR A 718 -13.85 -7.30 -57.44
C THR A 718 -12.85 -8.33 -57.94
N ILE A 719 -13.30 -9.52 -58.30
CA ILE A 719 -12.45 -10.69 -58.58
C ILE A 719 -12.52 -11.22 -60.01
N LEU A 720 -13.32 -10.58 -60.88
CA LEU A 720 -13.52 -11.00 -62.28
C LEU A 720 -12.22 -11.26 -63.07
N HIS A 721 -11.16 -10.52 -62.77
CA HIS A 721 -9.88 -10.59 -63.48
C HIS A 721 -8.78 -11.31 -62.65
N ALA A 722 -9.15 -12.00 -61.56
CA ALA A 722 -8.20 -12.78 -60.80
C ALA A 722 -7.76 -14.00 -61.59
N GLU A 723 -6.45 -14.25 -61.61
CA GLU A 723 -5.85 -15.41 -62.29
C GLU A 723 -6.23 -16.71 -61.62
N GLN A 724 -6.56 -16.68 -60.30
CA GLN A 724 -7.09 -17.80 -59.57
C GLN A 724 -8.17 -17.35 -58.62
N ILE A 725 -9.35 -17.99 -58.64
CA ILE A 725 -10.42 -17.82 -57.68
C ILE A 725 -10.64 -19.10 -56.93
N LEU A 726 -10.64 -19.01 -55.60
CA LEU A 726 -10.97 -20.09 -54.67
C LEU A 726 -12.37 -19.86 -54.16
N VAL A 727 -13.27 -20.82 -54.41
CA VAL A 727 -14.63 -20.80 -53.88
C VAL A 727 -14.65 -21.59 -52.60
N LEU A 728 -14.92 -20.93 -51.50
CA LEU A 728 -14.97 -21.52 -50.17
C LEU A 728 -16.40 -21.74 -49.75
N ASP A 729 -16.72 -22.96 -49.36
CA ASP A 729 -18.02 -23.32 -48.81
C ASP A 729 -17.84 -24.30 -47.65
N ASP A 730 -18.48 -24.00 -46.50
CA ASP A 730 -18.36 -24.74 -45.26
C ASP A 730 -16.94 -25.22 -44.91
N GLY A 731 -16.00 -24.26 -44.99
CA GLY A 731 -14.57 -24.49 -44.67
C GLY A 731 -13.80 -25.31 -45.70
N LYS A 732 -14.34 -25.61 -46.88
CA LYS A 732 -13.71 -26.39 -47.95
C LYS A 732 -13.58 -25.58 -49.23
N VAL A 733 -12.52 -25.84 -50.01
CA VAL A 733 -12.42 -25.31 -51.38
C VAL A 733 -13.24 -26.18 -52.30
N VAL A 734 -14.42 -25.70 -52.71
CA VAL A 734 -15.35 -26.41 -53.60
C VAL A 734 -15.17 -26.06 -55.08
N GLY A 735 -14.41 -24.99 -55.38
CA GLY A 735 -14.06 -24.62 -56.74
C GLY A 735 -12.72 -23.84 -56.78
N LYS A 736 -11.91 -24.10 -57.82
CA LYS A 736 -10.65 -23.44 -58.09
C LYS A 736 -10.46 -23.24 -59.58
N GLY A 737 -10.23 -22.03 -60.01
CA GLY A 737 -10.04 -21.68 -61.41
C GLY A 737 -10.26 -20.19 -61.71
N THR A 738 -10.37 -19.82 -62.98
CA THR A 738 -10.72 -18.47 -63.43
C THR A 738 -12.24 -18.25 -63.37
N HIS A 739 -12.69 -16.99 -63.51
CA HIS A 739 -14.10 -16.67 -63.53
C HIS A 739 -14.90 -17.52 -64.54
N GLU A 740 -14.38 -17.63 -65.79
CA GLU A 740 -15.07 -18.40 -66.84
C GLU A 740 -15.10 -19.89 -66.58
N GLU A 741 -14.04 -20.46 -65.99
CA GLU A 741 -13.97 -21.88 -65.65
C GLU A 741 -14.98 -22.20 -64.51
N LEU A 742 -15.03 -21.35 -63.49
CA LEU A 742 -15.92 -21.57 -62.36
C LEU A 742 -17.42 -21.35 -62.70
N LEU A 743 -17.72 -20.44 -63.61
CA LEU A 743 -19.07 -20.30 -64.13
C LEU A 743 -19.56 -21.58 -64.84
N ARG A 744 -18.64 -22.44 -65.34
CA ARG A 744 -18.99 -23.72 -66.01
C ARG A 744 -18.97 -24.89 -65.08
N SER A 745 -18.12 -24.88 -64.05
CA SER A 745 -17.77 -26.07 -63.24
C SER A 745 -18.19 -26.06 -61.80
N CYS A 746 -18.51 -24.87 -61.23
CA CYS A 746 -18.81 -24.74 -59.79
C CYS A 746 -20.20 -24.17 -59.53
N GLU A 747 -21.12 -24.97 -59.03
CA GLU A 747 -22.51 -24.61 -58.77
C GLU A 747 -22.58 -23.46 -57.73
N VAL A 748 -21.83 -23.56 -56.62
CA VAL A 748 -21.76 -22.52 -55.58
C VAL A 748 -21.30 -21.17 -56.15
N TYR A 749 -20.32 -21.16 -57.07
CA TYR A 749 -19.87 -19.94 -57.72
C TYR A 749 -20.94 -19.36 -58.68
N GLN A 750 -21.64 -20.23 -59.42
CA GLN A 750 -22.76 -19.81 -60.29
C GLN A 750 -23.88 -19.14 -59.48
N GLU A 751 -24.23 -19.71 -58.32
CA GLU A 751 -25.25 -19.10 -57.46
C GLU A 751 -24.83 -17.72 -56.95
N ILE A 752 -23.60 -17.58 -56.47
CA ILE A 752 -23.07 -16.30 -56.05
C ILE A 752 -23.02 -15.28 -57.22
N ALA A 753 -22.62 -15.75 -58.39
CA ALA A 753 -22.54 -14.91 -59.60
C ALA A 753 -23.91 -14.44 -60.08
N LYS A 754 -24.90 -15.35 -60.15
CA LYS A 754 -26.29 -15.05 -60.50
C LYS A 754 -26.97 -14.07 -59.54
N SER A 755 -26.58 -14.10 -58.27
CA SER A 755 -27.12 -13.17 -57.26
C SER A 755 -26.60 -11.73 -57.40
N GLN A 756 -25.45 -11.52 -58.09
CA GLN A 756 -24.72 -10.24 -58.12
C GLN A 756 -24.57 -9.65 -59.52
N LEU A 757 -24.61 -10.45 -60.60
CA LEU A 757 -24.40 -10.03 -61.98
C LEU A 757 -25.69 -10.18 -62.77
N SER A 758 -25.91 -9.26 -63.71
CA SER A 758 -26.99 -9.36 -64.67
C SER A 758 -26.73 -10.52 -65.68
N GLU A 759 -27.80 -11.06 -66.26
CA GLU A 759 -27.71 -12.10 -67.30
C GLU A 759 -26.81 -11.72 -68.50
N LYS A 760 -26.75 -10.43 -68.82
CA LYS A 760 -25.91 -9.88 -69.84
C LYS A 760 -24.42 -9.91 -69.46
N GLU A 761 -24.11 -9.68 -68.18
CA GLU A 761 -22.74 -9.74 -67.64
C GLU A 761 -22.26 -11.17 -67.42
N LEU A 762 -23.17 -12.10 -67.22
CA LEU A 762 -22.91 -13.55 -67.11
C LEU A 762 -22.64 -14.18 -68.50
N GLY A 763 -22.83 -13.45 -69.62
CA GLY A 763 -22.63 -13.97 -70.97
C GLY A 763 -23.67 -15.04 -71.40
N LEU A 764 -24.76 -15.13 -70.64
CA LEU A 764 -25.89 -16.02 -71.00
C LEU A 764 -26.61 -15.33 -72.18
N LYS A 765 -26.47 -15.91 -73.38
CA LYS A 765 -27.20 -15.46 -74.57
C LYS A 765 -28.71 -15.69 -74.33
N GLU A 766 -29.54 -14.73 -74.88
CA GLU A 766 -31.01 -14.76 -74.89
C GLU A 766 -31.65 -16.05 -75.52
N SER A 767 -30.99 -17.19 -75.57
CA SER A 767 -31.46 -18.38 -76.29
C SER A 767 -32.04 -19.50 -75.44
N GLU A 768 -32.20 -19.35 -74.09
CA GLU A 768 -32.75 -20.41 -73.24
C GLU A 768 -34.04 -20.01 -72.48
N VAL A 769 -34.65 -18.85 -72.75
CA VAL A 769 -35.92 -18.41 -72.08
C VAL A 769 -37.18 -18.82 -72.86
N ALA A 770 -37.06 -19.69 -73.87
CA ALA A 770 -38.18 -20.05 -74.71
C ALA A 770 -38.82 -21.42 -74.44
N ASP A 771 -38.46 -22.11 -73.33
CA ASP A 771 -39.01 -23.49 -73.10
C ASP A 771 -39.56 -23.79 -71.71
N HIS A 772 -40.01 -22.76 -70.97
CA HIS A 772 -40.88 -23.04 -69.78
C HIS A 772 -41.88 -21.89 -69.55
N GLU A 773 -42.97 -21.87 -70.41
CA GLU A 773 -44.33 -21.46 -70.06
C GLU A 773 -45.22 -22.67 -69.82
#